data_763e56b4563834e4e40f4343aec99735
#
_entry.id   763e56b4563834e4e40f4343aec99735
#
_cell.length_a   1.000
_cell.length_b   1.000
_cell.length_c   1.000
_cell.angle_alpha   90.00
_cell.angle_beta   90.00
_cell.angle_gamma   90.00
#
_symmetry.space_group_name_H-M   'P 1'
#
loop_
_entity.id
_entity.type
_entity.pdbx_description
1 polymer ?
#
loop_
_entity_poly.entity_id
_entity_poly.type
_entity_poly.pdbx_seq_one_letter_code
_entity_poly.pdbx_strand_id
1 'polypeptide(L)'
;MPKWTPDQQTAIDDRGGALLVSAAAGSGKTAVLTERVLRRLTDEKDPVDIDRLLLVTFTNAAAAEMRERIGAALGAAVAANPRDTRLRRQLFLVHRAKITTVHALCLSLAREQAAVLGIAPDFRLMDENEGKLLRAEVLEEVLDTAYEQADEKFFALCDLLTAGRDDQKLGEVILGTYEKIQAHPDPRAFLEDVRAGLYTCGMDTPHGRVLREQARSAAQHGAAFLHMAVDELTGIDELADNYLPALTSDLNQAERLLDALFGGSWDDCVKAARSISFDRLKAARKFEDKAFLEQIKAMREEWKGVANNIREKWLTVTAEEAEYDRGLTAPALFALIDMVNAFDDAFTAAKRARNAADFNDLEHFAVRLLYTDGKPSALAKTMSEQFTEIAVDEYQDTNAVQDAIFRALSRDETNLFMVGDVKQSIYGFRLADPSIFLEKYRSFGEVADTADGQPRRVVLGQNFRSRAAVLDACNYLFAAVMGETVGDLVYTDKEALHLGADYYPESGNARYKTEVLLVDADGLGEDDDAPDKTELEARLAAKRIRALLDEGFPVTDKQTGKLRPVTPGDIVILLRSPRNKAPTYIAELERIGITASAEQRGGLLETAEVGTMVSLLSVIDNPRQDVDLIGVMRSPLFGFTEQELADIRLVDRRISYYDALLQSRTDFPKVETFLQRLDFLRTFACDQPVYRLLWEIYDQTGALGLYGALPNGAQRQSNLLTFFER
;
A
#
# COMPACT_ATOMS: atom_id res chain seq x y z
N MET A 1 -34.11 16.68 -8.69
CA MET A 1 -32.96 15.97 -9.29
C MET A 1 -31.69 16.73 -8.88
N PRO A 2 -30.62 16.08 -8.55
CA PRO A 2 -29.36 16.77 -8.32
C PRO A 2 -28.98 17.57 -9.56
N LYS A 3 -28.41 18.75 -9.35
CA LYS A 3 -27.97 19.61 -10.46
C LYS A 3 -26.55 19.19 -10.83
N TRP A 4 -26.40 18.44 -11.91
CA TRP A 4 -25.08 17.99 -12.39
C TRP A 4 -24.31 19.17 -13.00
N THR A 5 -23.01 19.17 -12.83
CA THR A 5 -22.13 20.10 -13.54
C THR A 5 -22.03 19.71 -15.02
N PRO A 6 -21.60 20.62 -15.92
CA PRO A 6 -21.43 20.27 -17.33
C PRO A 6 -20.56 19.05 -17.55
N ASP A 7 -19.42 18.94 -16.83
CA ASP A 7 -18.49 17.81 -16.94
C ASP A 7 -19.10 16.52 -16.41
N GLN A 8 -19.79 16.57 -15.25
CA GLN A 8 -20.55 15.44 -14.73
C GLN A 8 -21.63 14.99 -15.72
N GLN A 9 -22.36 15.95 -16.31
CA GLN A 9 -23.38 15.66 -17.31
C GLN A 9 -22.77 14.99 -18.55
N THR A 10 -21.62 15.49 -19.02
CA THR A 10 -20.85 14.87 -20.11
C THR A 10 -20.46 13.44 -19.77
N ALA A 11 -19.87 13.21 -18.59
CA ALA A 11 -19.50 11.85 -18.14
C ALA A 11 -20.72 10.91 -18.04
N ILE A 12 -21.90 11.43 -17.68
CA ILE A 12 -23.13 10.65 -17.59
C ILE A 12 -23.71 10.33 -18.97
N ASP A 13 -23.67 11.26 -19.92
CA ASP A 13 -24.37 11.13 -21.19
C ASP A 13 -23.51 10.69 -22.38
N ASP A 14 -22.18 10.82 -22.29
CA ASP A 14 -21.27 10.45 -23.37
C ASP A 14 -21.34 8.96 -23.72
N ARG A 15 -21.34 8.64 -25.02
CA ARG A 15 -21.51 7.29 -25.57
C ARG A 15 -20.60 7.08 -26.77
N GLY A 16 -20.35 5.81 -27.08
CA GLY A 16 -19.73 5.42 -28.33
C GLY A 16 -18.22 5.61 -28.36
N GLY A 17 -17.50 4.97 -27.48
CA GLY A 17 -16.04 4.98 -27.39
C GLY A 17 -15.57 4.70 -25.97
N ALA A 18 -14.27 4.46 -25.79
CA ALA A 18 -13.67 4.43 -24.44
C ALA A 18 -13.80 5.80 -23.80
N LEU A 19 -14.25 5.84 -22.55
CA LEU A 19 -14.31 7.08 -21.78
C LEU A 19 -13.53 6.94 -20.48
N LEU A 20 -12.51 7.78 -20.29
CA LEU A 20 -11.78 7.94 -19.04
C LEU A 20 -12.32 9.17 -18.29
N VAL A 21 -12.80 8.95 -17.08
CA VAL A 21 -13.24 10.01 -16.16
C VAL A 21 -12.18 10.20 -15.09
N SER A 22 -11.35 11.24 -15.25
CA SER A 22 -10.41 11.65 -14.20
C SER A 22 -11.17 12.51 -13.19
N ALA A 23 -11.46 11.92 -12.05
CA ALA A 23 -12.41 12.48 -11.10
C ALA A 23 -11.73 12.76 -9.77
N ALA A 24 -11.49 14.03 -9.48
CA ALA A 24 -10.86 14.47 -8.24
C ALA A 24 -11.60 13.99 -6.98
N ALA A 25 -10.90 14.03 -5.83
CA ALA A 25 -11.50 13.69 -4.55
C ALA A 25 -12.79 14.49 -4.31
N GLY A 26 -13.85 13.83 -3.88
CA GLY A 26 -15.14 14.48 -3.59
C GLY A 26 -15.91 15.01 -4.79
N SER A 27 -15.51 14.69 -6.03
CA SER A 27 -16.19 15.12 -7.27
C SER A 27 -17.48 14.36 -7.59
N GLY A 28 -17.84 13.38 -6.75
CA GLY A 28 -19.06 12.60 -6.93
C GLY A 28 -18.91 11.43 -7.90
N LYS A 29 -17.73 10.83 -8.04
CA LYS A 29 -17.44 9.62 -8.88
C LYS A 29 -18.57 8.59 -8.86
N THR A 30 -18.88 8.06 -7.69
CA THR A 30 -19.91 7.03 -7.52
C THR A 30 -21.32 7.51 -7.88
N ALA A 31 -21.63 8.80 -7.65
CA ALA A 31 -22.93 9.36 -8.03
C ALA A 31 -23.05 9.49 -9.54
N VAL A 32 -22.00 9.93 -10.23
CA VAL A 32 -21.94 10.02 -11.70
C VAL A 32 -22.10 8.62 -12.31
N LEU A 33 -21.36 7.62 -11.78
CA LEU A 33 -21.47 6.25 -12.26
C LEU A 33 -22.87 5.66 -12.06
N THR A 34 -23.46 5.86 -10.87
CA THR A 34 -24.83 5.41 -10.59
C THR A 34 -25.85 6.05 -11.52
N GLU A 35 -25.76 7.37 -11.73
CA GLU A 35 -26.66 8.10 -12.64
C GLU A 35 -26.48 7.66 -14.09
N ARG A 36 -25.22 7.45 -14.54
CA ARG A 36 -24.93 6.91 -15.87
C ARG A 36 -25.61 5.58 -16.09
N VAL A 37 -25.46 4.64 -15.14
CA VAL A 37 -26.17 3.34 -15.19
C VAL A 37 -27.67 3.54 -15.25
N LEU A 38 -28.23 4.37 -14.38
CA LEU A 38 -29.68 4.63 -14.37
C LEU A 38 -30.17 5.17 -15.71
N ARG A 39 -29.46 6.12 -16.31
CA ARG A 39 -29.83 6.67 -17.64
C ARG A 39 -29.72 5.62 -18.74
N ARG A 40 -28.72 4.73 -18.69
CA ARG A 40 -28.66 3.58 -19.63
C ARG A 40 -29.88 2.67 -19.52
N LEU A 41 -30.31 2.41 -18.30
CA LEU A 41 -31.49 1.56 -18.03
C LEU A 41 -32.82 2.22 -18.39
N THR A 42 -32.88 3.57 -18.34
CA THR A 42 -34.10 4.34 -18.56
C THR A 42 -34.16 5.02 -19.93
N ASP A 43 -33.14 4.82 -20.76
CA ASP A 43 -33.09 5.41 -22.11
C ASP A 43 -34.30 4.95 -22.94
N GLU A 44 -34.99 5.90 -23.58
CA GLU A 44 -36.18 5.59 -24.39
C GLU A 44 -35.82 5.11 -25.80
N LYS A 45 -34.63 5.49 -26.31
CA LYS A 45 -34.21 5.19 -27.69
C LYS A 45 -33.35 3.94 -27.77
N ASP A 46 -32.40 3.79 -26.84
CA ASP A 46 -31.46 2.65 -26.79
C ASP A 46 -31.35 2.09 -25.36
N PRO A 47 -32.44 1.52 -24.88
CA PRO A 47 -32.47 0.99 -23.52
C PRO A 47 -31.59 -0.26 -23.35
N VAL A 48 -30.80 -0.31 -22.30
CA VAL A 48 -29.95 -1.45 -21.95
C VAL A 48 -30.52 -2.19 -20.75
N ASP A 49 -30.47 -3.52 -20.75
CA ASP A 49 -30.81 -4.32 -19.56
C ASP A 49 -29.59 -4.33 -18.61
N ILE A 50 -29.82 -4.35 -17.29
CA ILE A 50 -28.76 -4.26 -16.27
C ILE A 50 -27.80 -5.44 -16.32
N ASP A 51 -28.23 -6.61 -16.75
CA ASP A 51 -27.43 -7.82 -16.95
C ASP A 51 -26.47 -7.74 -18.16
N ARG A 52 -26.64 -6.71 -19.01
CA ARG A 52 -25.72 -6.36 -20.08
C ARG A 52 -24.67 -5.32 -19.70
N LEU A 53 -24.65 -4.91 -18.43
CA LEU A 53 -23.65 -4.01 -17.86
C LEU A 53 -22.75 -4.82 -16.91
N LEU A 54 -21.43 -4.63 -17.03
CA LEU A 54 -20.44 -5.12 -16.09
C LEU A 54 -19.90 -3.93 -15.29
N LEU A 55 -20.09 -3.95 -13.98
CA LEU A 55 -19.58 -2.91 -13.09
C LEU A 55 -18.54 -3.56 -12.16
N VAL A 56 -17.32 -3.10 -12.26
CA VAL A 56 -16.20 -3.63 -11.49
C VAL A 56 -15.75 -2.59 -10.46
N THR A 57 -15.62 -3.04 -9.21
CA THR A 57 -15.14 -2.22 -8.10
C THR A 57 -13.93 -2.88 -7.44
N PHE A 58 -13.18 -2.11 -6.65
CA PHE A 58 -12.00 -2.64 -5.97
C PHE A 58 -12.32 -3.49 -4.74
N THR A 59 -13.44 -3.21 -4.04
CA THR A 59 -13.82 -3.93 -2.81
C THR A 59 -15.23 -4.48 -2.88
N ASN A 60 -15.48 -5.60 -2.16
CA ASN A 60 -16.82 -6.18 -2.03
C ASN A 60 -17.82 -5.20 -1.37
N ALA A 61 -17.34 -4.38 -0.43
CA ALA A 61 -18.17 -3.35 0.21
C ALA A 61 -18.63 -2.30 -0.82
N ALA A 62 -17.71 -1.81 -1.69
CA ALA A 62 -18.05 -0.87 -2.75
C ALA A 62 -19.03 -1.48 -3.77
N ALA A 63 -18.86 -2.76 -4.14
CA ALA A 63 -19.79 -3.46 -5.01
C ALA A 63 -21.18 -3.59 -4.39
N ALA A 64 -21.26 -3.90 -3.09
CA ALA A 64 -22.52 -3.99 -2.36
C ALA A 64 -23.21 -2.62 -2.27
N GLU A 65 -22.46 -1.56 -1.90
CA GLU A 65 -22.98 -0.20 -1.84
C GLU A 65 -23.49 0.29 -3.21
N MET A 66 -22.74 0.02 -4.28
CA MET A 66 -23.14 0.36 -5.63
C MET A 66 -24.44 -0.34 -6.04
N ARG A 67 -24.57 -1.62 -5.73
CA ARG A 67 -25.80 -2.41 -5.96
C ARG A 67 -26.98 -1.83 -5.21
N GLU A 68 -26.79 -1.46 -3.95
CA GLU A 68 -27.84 -0.82 -3.13
C GLU A 68 -28.27 0.52 -3.70
N ARG A 69 -27.32 1.38 -4.08
CA ARG A 69 -27.59 2.70 -4.68
C ARG A 69 -28.36 2.61 -6.01
N ILE A 70 -27.94 1.69 -6.90
CA ILE A 70 -28.65 1.44 -8.16
C ILE A 70 -30.04 0.90 -7.90
N GLY A 71 -30.19 -0.04 -6.96
CA GLY A 71 -31.48 -0.59 -6.54
C GLY A 71 -32.42 0.48 -5.98
N ALA A 72 -31.93 1.36 -5.11
CA ALA A 72 -32.68 2.49 -4.57
C ALA A 72 -33.10 3.48 -5.66
N ALA A 73 -32.20 3.82 -6.58
CA ALA A 73 -32.50 4.72 -7.71
C ALA A 73 -33.56 4.13 -8.65
N LEU A 74 -33.46 2.84 -8.99
CA LEU A 74 -34.47 2.14 -9.77
C LEU A 74 -35.81 2.04 -9.01
N GLY A 75 -35.78 1.78 -7.71
CA GLY A 75 -36.97 1.79 -6.85
C GLY A 75 -37.71 3.12 -6.89
N ALA A 76 -36.97 4.23 -6.80
CA ALA A 76 -37.51 5.57 -6.92
C ALA A 76 -38.09 5.84 -8.33
N ALA A 77 -37.40 5.39 -9.39
CA ALA A 77 -37.91 5.51 -10.77
C ALA A 77 -39.20 4.70 -10.99
N VAL A 78 -39.28 3.47 -10.46
CA VAL A 78 -40.50 2.64 -10.47
C VAL A 78 -41.64 3.31 -9.68
N ALA A 79 -41.33 3.89 -8.51
CA ALA A 79 -42.33 4.60 -7.71
C ALA A 79 -42.88 5.84 -8.45
N ALA A 80 -42.04 6.54 -9.21
CA ALA A 80 -42.44 7.67 -10.03
C ALA A 80 -43.27 7.25 -11.26
N ASN A 81 -43.01 6.08 -11.83
CA ASN A 81 -43.75 5.51 -12.96
C ASN A 81 -44.12 4.05 -12.74
N PRO A 82 -45.17 3.77 -11.91
CA PRO A 82 -45.55 2.42 -11.54
C PRO A 82 -46.08 1.52 -12.67
N ARG A 83 -46.43 2.10 -13.79
CA ARG A 83 -46.94 1.37 -14.98
C ARG A 83 -45.83 0.88 -15.90
N ASP A 84 -44.59 1.34 -15.70
CA ASP A 84 -43.45 0.91 -16.49
C ASP A 84 -43.04 -0.50 -16.12
N THR A 85 -43.42 -1.45 -16.96
CA THR A 85 -43.11 -2.88 -16.78
C THR A 85 -41.63 -3.18 -16.95
N ARG A 86 -40.94 -2.37 -17.76
CA ARG A 86 -39.51 -2.53 -18.02
C ARG A 86 -38.69 -2.13 -16.80
N LEU A 87 -38.97 -0.96 -16.19
CA LEU A 87 -38.27 -0.53 -14.96
C LEU A 87 -38.46 -1.53 -13.81
N ARG A 88 -39.68 -2.11 -13.67
CA ARG A 88 -39.91 -3.18 -12.70
C ARG A 88 -39.06 -4.42 -12.99
N ARG A 89 -38.91 -4.81 -14.26
CA ARG A 89 -38.04 -5.92 -14.65
C ARG A 89 -36.59 -5.63 -14.29
N GLN A 90 -36.09 -4.41 -14.56
CA GLN A 90 -34.73 -4.01 -14.21
C GLN A 90 -34.48 -4.08 -12.70
N LEU A 91 -35.43 -3.63 -11.88
CA LEU A 91 -35.33 -3.73 -10.42
C LEU A 91 -35.22 -5.21 -9.95
N PHE A 92 -35.93 -6.12 -10.61
CA PHE A 92 -35.81 -7.56 -10.34
C PHE A 92 -34.44 -8.13 -10.76
N LEU A 93 -33.89 -7.62 -11.86
CA LEU A 93 -32.61 -8.07 -12.40
C LEU A 93 -31.39 -7.52 -11.63
N VAL A 94 -31.55 -6.49 -10.77
CA VAL A 94 -30.41 -5.92 -10.00
C VAL A 94 -29.64 -6.99 -9.21
N HIS A 95 -30.33 -8.00 -8.67
CA HIS A 95 -29.68 -9.09 -7.95
C HIS A 95 -28.84 -10.02 -8.83
N ARG A 96 -29.10 -10.01 -10.16
CA ARG A 96 -28.33 -10.77 -11.18
C ARG A 96 -27.34 -9.91 -11.93
N ALA A 97 -27.34 -8.58 -11.66
CA ALA A 97 -26.42 -7.66 -12.27
C ALA A 97 -24.96 -8.02 -11.94
N LYS A 98 -24.10 -7.95 -12.92
CA LYS A 98 -22.66 -8.20 -12.76
C LYS A 98 -22.01 -6.95 -12.13
N ILE A 99 -22.30 -6.70 -10.86
CA ILE A 99 -21.69 -5.67 -10.02
C ILE A 99 -20.77 -6.40 -9.04
N THR A 100 -19.46 -6.37 -9.25
CA THR A 100 -18.55 -7.34 -8.63
C THR A 100 -17.14 -6.76 -8.49
N THR A 101 -16.27 -7.46 -7.75
CA THR A 101 -14.83 -7.21 -7.75
C THR A 101 -14.16 -7.98 -8.89
N VAL A 102 -12.95 -7.57 -9.29
CA VAL A 102 -12.16 -8.28 -10.31
C VAL A 102 -11.98 -9.75 -9.93
N HIS A 103 -11.55 -10.04 -8.71
CA HIS A 103 -11.32 -11.41 -8.25
C HIS A 103 -12.60 -12.26 -8.23
N ALA A 104 -13.75 -11.69 -7.85
CA ALA A 104 -15.01 -12.43 -7.88
C ALA A 104 -15.47 -12.72 -9.32
N LEU A 105 -15.20 -11.81 -10.26
CA LEU A 105 -15.42 -12.04 -11.69
C LEU A 105 -14.52 -13.17 -12.20
N CYS A 106 -13.23 -13.13 -11.90
CA CYS A 106 -12.25 -14.15 -12.28
C CYS A 106 -12.60 -15.53 -11.69
N LEU A 107 -13.02 -15.56 -10.40
CA LEU A 107 -13.46 -16.79 -9.73
C LEU A 107 -14.66 -17.43 -10.44
N SER A 108 -15.68 -16.61 -10.78
CA SER A 108 -16.84 -17.10 -11.52
C SER A 108 -16.44 -17.70 -12.86
N LEU A 109 -15.59 -16.97 -13.61
CA LEU A 109 -15.09 -17.40 -14.90
C LEU A 109 -14.27 -18.70 -14.82
N ALA A 110 -13.37 -18.78 -13.84
CA ALA A 110 -12.54 -19.96 -13.61
C ALA A 110 -13.38 -21.20 -13.28
N ARG A 111 -14.43 -21.07 -12.46
CA ARG A 111 -15.34 -22.16 -12.12
C ARG A 111 -16.21 -22.59 -13.29
N GLU A 112 -16.74 -21.64 -14.07
CA GLU A 112 -17.53 -21.92 -15.27
C GLU A 112 -16.71 -22.63 -16.35
N GLN A 113 -15.42 -22.35 -16.44
CA GLN A 113 -14.50 -22.87 -17.44
C GLN A 113 -13.43 -23.82 -16.86
N ALA A 114 -13.70 -24.41 -15.70
CA ALA A 114 -12.75 -25.24 -14.97
C ALA A 114 -12.18 -26.40 -15.80
N ALA A 115 -13.01 -27.01 -16.65
CA ALA A 115 -12.58 -28.10 -17.57
C ALA A 115 -11.53 -27.64 -18.60
N VAL A 116 -11.64 -26.40 -19.09
CA VAL A 116 -10.66 -25.81 -20.03
C VAL A 116 -9.34 -25.53 -19.32
N LEU A 117 -9.40 -25.10 -18.06
CA LEU A 117 -8.23 -24.83 -17.22
C LEU A 117 -7.56 -26.11 -16.70
N GLY A 118 -8.24 -27.25 -16.77
CA GLY A 118 -7.76 -28.51 -16.18
C GLY A 118 -7.72 -28.51 -14.66
N ILE A 119 -8.68 -27.80 -14.03
CA ILE A 119 -8.83 -27.70 -12.57
C ILE A 119 -10.21 -28.25 -12.16
N ALA A 120 -10.37 -28.61 -10.88
CA ALA A 120 -11.67 -29.00 -10.37
C ALA A 120 -12.57 -27.76 -10.17
N PRO A 121 -13.88 -27.81 -10.49
CA PRO A 121 -14.75 -26.64 -10.37
C PRO A 121 -15.03 -26.22 -8.93
N ASP A 122 -14.80 -27.11 -7.97
CA ASP A 122 -14.96 -26.92 -6.54
C ASP A 122 -13.67 -26.53 -5.80
N PHE A 123 -12.63 -26.10 -6.56
CA PHE A 123 -11.41 -25.63 -5.93
C PHE A 123 -11.70 -24.56 -4.88
N ARG A 124 -10.95 -24.62 -3.78
CA ARG A 124 -11.06 -23.63 -2.69
C ARG A 124 -10.05 -22.50 -2.86
N LEU A 125 -10.41 -21.35 -2.35
CA LEU A 125 -9.48 -20.23 -2.27
C LEU A 125 -8.71 -20.34 -0.95
N MET A 126 -7.37 -20.30 -1.02
CA MET A 126 -6.51 -20.28 0.15
C MET A 126 -6.60 -18.93 0.87
N ASP A 127 -6.56 -18.96 2.18
CA ASP A 127 -6.35 -17.74 2.95
C ASP A 127 -4.86 -17.30 2.92
N GLU A 128 -4.61 -16.07 3.37
CA GLU A 128 -3.28 -15.47 3.31
C GLU A 128 -2.24 -16.22 4.16
N ASN A 129 -2.65 -16.76 5.31
CA ASN A 129 -1.74 -17.47 6.21
C ASN A 129 -1.37 -18.84 5.66
N GLU A 130 -2.37 -19.58 5.17
CA GLU A 130 -2.13 -20.85 4.47
C GLU A 130 -1.22 -20.67 3.27
N GLY A 131 -1.46 -19.61 2.48
CA GLY A 131 -0.61 -19.28 1.33
C GLY A 131 0.84 -18.95 1.72
N LYS A 132 1.05 -18.26 2.84
CA LYS A 132 2.40 -17.98 3.36
C LYS A 132 3.12 -19.24 3.81
N LEU A 133 2.43 -20.11 4.55
CA LEU A 133 3.01 -21.38 5.00
C LEU A 133 3.39 -22.28 3.83
N LEU A 134 2.48 -22.44 2.87
CA LEU A 134 2.75 -23.25 1.69
C LEU A 134 3.90 -22.70 0.84
N ARG A 135 4.02 -21.36 0.71
CA ARG A 135 5.16 -20.73 0.01
C ARG A 135 6.49 -21.02 0.72
N ALA A 136 6.51 -20.98 2.05
CA ALA A 136 7.71 -21.31 2.82
C ALA A 136 8.10 -22.78 2.65
N GLU A 137 7.15 -23.72 2.77
CA GLU A 137 7.34 -25.16 2.56
C GLU A 137 7.92 -25.45 1.17
N VAL A 138 7.28 -24.93 0.13
CA VAL A 138 7.71 -25.15 -1.27
C VAL A 138 9.06 -24.50 -1.56
N LEU A 139 9.32 -23.31 -0.98
CA LEU A 139 10.62 -22.65 -1.18
C LEU A 139 11.75 -23.48 -0.60
N GLU A 140 11.58 -24.06 0.59
CA GLU A 140 12.56 -24.95 1.22
C GLU A 140 12.87 -26.15 0.30
N GLU A 141 11.85 -26.84 -0.20
CA GLU A 141 12.02 -27.96 -1.15
C GLU A 141 12.78 -27.56 -2.43
N VAL A 142 12.48 -26.38 -2.99
CA VAL A 142 13.13 -25.87 -4.21
C VAL A 142 14.58 -25.50 -3.93
N LEU A 143 14.86 -24.88 -2.81
CA LEU A 143 16.25 -24.58 -2.40
C LEU A 143 17.06 -25.83 -2.14
N ASP A 144 16.52 -26.82 -1.43
CA ASP A 144 17.20 -28.10 -1.19
C ASP A 144 17.56 -28.77 -2.51
N THR A 145 16.62 -28.80 -3.46
CA THR A 145 16.87 -29.37 -4.81
C THR A 145 17.98 -28.61 -5.54
N ALA A 146 18.01 -27.26 -5.44
CA ALA A 146 19.04 -26.47 -6.08
C ALA A 146 20.43 -26.68 -5.46
N TYR A 147 20.51 -26.82 -4.14
CA TYR A 147 21.76 -27.18 -3.43
C TYR A 147 22.26 -28.58 -3.83
N GLU A 148 21.37 -29.57 -3.99
CA GLU A 148 21.73 -30.91 -4.43
C GLU A 148 22.25 -30.94 -5.87
N GLN A 149 21.68 -30.14 -6.77
CA GLN A 149 22.11 -30.02 -8.16
C GLN A 149 23.47 -29.37 -8.32
N ALA A 150 23.88 -28.53 -7.35
CA ALA A 150 25.20 -27.90 -7.27
C ALA A 150 25.59 -27.10 -8.54
N ASP A 151 24.65 -26.38 -9.17
CA ASP A 151 24.93 -25.55 -10.34
C ASP A 151 25.82 -24.33 -9.97
N GLU A 152 26.86 -24.10 -10.76
CA GLU A 152 27.78 -22.97 -10.57
C GLU A 152 27.05 -21.60 -10.60
N LYS A 153 26.01 -21.43 -11.43
CA LYS A 153 25.23 -20.20 -11.49
C LYS A 153 24.40 -19.99 -10.22
N PHE A 154 23.85 -21.07 -9.66
CA PHE A 154 23.13 -21.02 -8.39
C PHE A 154 24.07 -20.61 -7.25
N PHE A 155 25.29 -21.17 -7.20
CA PHE A 155 26.27 -20.74 -6.21
C PHE A 155 26.70 -19.29 -6.41
N ALA A 156 26.82 -18.79 -7.65
CA ALA A 156 27.08 -17.38 -7.90
C ALA A 156 25.95 -16.48 -7.34
N LEU A 157 24.70 -16.94 -7.41
CA LEU A 157 23.55 -16.24 -6.79
C LEU A 157 23.65 -16.26 -5.26
N CYS A 158 24.01 -17.41 -4.67
CA CYS A 158 24.26 -17.52 -3.24
C CYS A 158 25.35 -16.56 -2.79
N ASP A 159 26.50 -16.57 -3.46
CA ASP A 159 27.65 -15.70 -3.14
C ASP A 159 27.29 -14.20 -3.22
N LEU A 160 26.39 -13.84 -4.14
CA LEU A 160 25.95 -12.46 -4.29
C LEU A 160 24.99 -12.01 -3.17
N LEU A 161 24.12 -12.90 -2.69
CA LEU A 161 23.02 -12.55 -1.76
C LEU A 161 23.32 -12.95 -0.31
N THR A 162 24.11 -14.01 -0.07
CA THR A 162 24.37 -14.54 1.27
C THR A 162 25.73 -14.04 1.78
N ALA A 163 25.74 -12.93 2.47
CA ALA A 163 26.95 -12.36 3.09
C ALA A 163 27.31 -13.04 4.44
N GLY A 164 26.87 -14.27 4.69
CA GLY A 164 27.02 -14.89 6.00
C GLY A 164 26.67 -16.38 6.03
N ARG A 165 26.09 -16.82 7.15
CA ARG A 165 25.82 -18.23 7.44
C ARG A 165 24.36 -18.64 7.20
N ASP A 166 23.52 -17.72 6.73
CA ASP A 166 22.11 -17.97 6.49
C ASP A 166 21.72 -17.56 5.06
N ASP A 167 20.77 -18.25 4.48
CA ASP A 167 20.22 -18.05 3.14
C ASP A 167 18.81 -17.40 3.17
N GLN A 168 18.39 -16.86 4.29
CA GLN A 168 17.10 -16.22 4.45
C GLN A 168 16.88 -15.14 3.38
N LYS A 169 17.91 -14.33 3.11
CA LYS A 169 17.85 -13.27 2.10
C LYS A 169 17.64 -13.80 0.68
N LEU A 170 18.19 -14.98 0.37
CA LEU A 170 17.98 -15.66 -0.91
C LEU A 170 16.50 -15.99 -1.08
N GLY A 171 15.89 -16.60 -0.06
CA GLY A 171 14.46 -16.90 -0.05
C GLY A 171 13.59 -15.66 -0.18
N GLU A 172 13.90 -14.59 0.55
CA GLU A 172 13.19 -13.31 0.47
C GLU A 172 13.23 -12.70 -0.94
N VAL A 173 14.39 -12.78 -1.62
CA VAL A 173 14.55 -12.24 -2.98
C VAL A 173 13.79 -13.08 -3.99
N ILE A 174 13.82 -14.42 -3.89
CA ILE A 174 13.06 -15.31 -4.79
C ILE A 174 11.56 -15.04 -4.64
N LEU A 175 11.02 -15.08 -3.42
CA LEU A 175 9.61 -14.83 -3.15
C LEU A 175 9.19 -13.42 -3.54
N GLY A 176 9.99 -12.41 -3.20
CA GLY A 176 9.71 -11.02 -3.54
C GLY A 176 9.70 -10.77 -5.05
N THR A 177 10.56 -11.46 -5.81
CA THR A 177 10.55 -11.43 -7.27
C THR A 177 9.32 -12.13 -7.82
N TYR A 178 9.03 -13.35 -7.33
CA TYR A 178 7.83 -14.09 -7.69
C TYR A 178 6.55 -13.27 -7.49
N GLU A 179 6.39 -12.65 -6.31
CA GLU A 179 5.21 -11.84 -6.01
C GLU A 179 5.06 -10.64 -6.97
N LYS A 180 6.15 -9.97 -7.31
CA LYS A 180 6.11 -8.80 -8.20
C LYS A 180 5.74 -9.14 -9.64
N ILE A 181 6.25 -10.25 -10.17
CA ILE A 181 5.96 -10.64 -11.55
C ILE A 181 4.52 -11.11 -11.76
N GLN A 182 3.80 -11.46 -10.69
CA GLN A 182 2.38 -11.86 -10.78
C GLN A 182 1.48 -10.71 -11.27
N ALA A 183 1.94 -9.47 -11.24
CA ALA A 183 1.23 -8.33 -11.83
C ALA A 183 1.27 -8.28 -13.37
N HIS A 184 2.10 -9.14 -14.01
CA HIS A 184 2.19 -9.22 -15.46
C HIS A 184 1.24 -10.28 -16.03
N PRO A 185 0.58 -10.04 -17.19
CA PRO A 185 -0.33 -11.00 -17.81
C PRO A 185 0.33 -12.35 -18.16
N ASP A 186 1.62 -12.34 -18.48
CA ASP A 186 2.46 -13.52 -18.69
C ASP A 186 3.78 -13.37 -17.94
N PRO A 187 3.86 -13.82 -16.68
CA PRO A 187 5.06 -13.69 -15.84
C PRO A 187 6.29 -14.35 -16.44
N ARG A 188 6.12 -15.50 -17.14
CA ARG A 188 7.24 -16.23 -17.74
C ARG A 188 7.79 -15.50 -18.95
N ALA A 189 6.92 -15.05 -19.85
CA ALA A 189 7.35 -14.26 -21.00
C ALA A 189 8.08 -12.98 -20.54
N PHE A 190 7.57 -12.32 -19.51
CA PHE A 190 8.24 -11.17 -18.90
C PHE A 190 9.65 -11.51 -18.39
N LEU A 191 9.82 -12.62 -17.67
CA LEU A 191 11.14 -13.05 -17.18
C LEU A 191 12.10 -13.40 -18.34
N GLU A 192 11.61 -14.00 -19.42
CA GLU A 192 12.43 -14.28 -20.61
C GLU A 192 12.83 -12.98 -21.34
N ASP A 193 11.96 -11.98 -21.40
CA ASP A 193 12.28 -10.66 -21.93
C ASP A 193 13.36 -9.97 -21.07
N VAL A 194 13.25 -10.06 -19.72
CA VAL A 194 14.28 -9.59 -18.79
C VAL A 194 15.59 -10.34 -19.04
N ARG A 195 15.56 -11.67 -19.17
CA ARG A 195 16.74 -12.51 -19.49
C ARG A 195 17.39 -12.07 -20.78
N ALA A 196 16.61 -11.85 -21.83
CA ALA A 196 17.12 -11.36 -23.12
C ALA A 196 17.71 -9.95 -22.98
N GLY A 197 17.10 -9.08 -22.19
CA GLY A 197 17.59 -7.73 -21.90
C GLY A 197 18.93 -7.70 -21.18
N LEU A 198 19.24 -8.73 -20.36
CA LEU A 198 20.56 -8.86 -19.71
C LEU A 198 21.71 -9.15 -20.67
N TYR A 199 21.42 -9.60 -21.88
CA TYR A 199 22.44 -9.75 -22.96
C TYR A 199 22.64 -8.49 -23.78
N THR A 200 21.67 -7.57 -23.81
CA THR A 200 21.79 -6.31 -24.53
C THR A 200 22.42 -5.26 -23.62
N CYS A 201 23.61 -4.83 -23.96
CA CYS A 201 24.34 -3.85 -23.18
C CYS A 201 24.28 -2.46 -23.81
N GLY A 202 24.23 -1.48 -22.98
CA GLY A 202 24.33 -0.07 -23.32
C GLY A 202 23.58 0.78 -22.33
N MET A 203 24.12 1.93 -22.04
CA MET A 203 23.53 2.91 -21.13
C MET A 203 22.35 3.65 -21.78
N ASP A 204 22.06 3.42 -23.05
CA ASP A 204 20.85 3.89 -23.76
C ASP A 204 19.61 3.01 -23.49
N THR A 205 19.70 2.10 -22.53
CA THR A 205 18.55 1.35 -22.01
C THR A 205 17.51 2.26 -21.38
N PRO A 206 16.25 1.83 -21.23
CA PRO A 206 15.24 2.59 -20.49
C PRO A 206 15.71 3.01 -19.07
N HIS A 207 16.40 2.12 -18.36
CA HIS A 207 16.94 2.40 -17.02
C HIS A 207 18.07 3.45 -17.06
N GLY A 208 18.99 3.35 -17.99
CA GLY A 208 20.06 4.36 -18.17
C GLY A 208 19.50 5.74 -18.50
N ARG A 209 18.44 5.81 -19.33
CA ARG A 209 17.74 7.09 -19.60
C ARG A 209 17.09 7.69 -18.35
N VAL A 210 16.44 6.86 -17.50
CA VAL A 210 15.87 7.32 -16.24
C VAL A 210 16.94 7.84 -15.29
N LEU A 211 18.05 7.12 -15.12
CA LEU A 211 19.17 7.58 -14.27
C LEU A 211 19.75 8.90 -14.76
N ARG A 212 19.94 9.04 -16.08
CA ARG A 212 20.43 10.28 -16.68
C ARG A 212 19.48 11.45 -16.46
N GLU A 213 18.16 11.21 -16.57
CA GLU A 213 17.14 12.23 -16.33
C GLU A 213 17.09 12.63 -14.86
N GLN A 214 17.16 11.69 -13.93
CA GLN A 214 17.26 11.96 -12.50
C GLN A 214 18.50 12.78 -12.17
N ALA A 215 19.67 12.40 -12.72
CA ALA A 215 20.90 13.14 -12.53
C ALA A 215 20.79 14.57 -13.10
N ARG A 216 20.14 14.74 -14.25
CA ARG A 216 19.90 16.05 -14.87
C ARG A 216 19.02 16.94 -14.01
N SER A 217 17.88 16.43 -13.56
CA SER A 217 16.95 17.16 -12.71
C SER A 217 17.60 17.58 -11.39
N ALA A 218 18.34 16.67 -10.74
CA ALA A 218 19.05 16.98 -9.51
C ALA A 218 20.18 18.01 -9.74
N ALA A 219 20.95 17.89 -10.82
CA ALA A 219 22.01 18.85 -11.16
C ALA A 219 21.44 20.25 -11.43
N GLN A 220 20.28 20.35 -12.12
CA GLN A 220 19.57 21.62 -12.33
C GLN A 220 19.15 22.26 -11.01
N HIS A 221 18.59 21.45 -10.10
CA HIS A 221 18.21 21.91 -8.75
C HIS A 221 19.42 22.43 -7.97
N GLY A 222 20.49 21.67 -7.90
CA GLY A 222 21.71 22.08 -7.21
C GLY A 222 22.38 23.32 -7.82
N ALA A 223 22.39 23.43 -9.16
CA ALA A 223 22.90 24.60 -9.87
C ALA A 223 22.07 25.86 -9.57
N ALA A 224 20.75 25.74 -9.43
CA ALA A 224 19.89 26.86 -9.04
C ALA A 224 20.27 27.45 -7.67
N PHE A 225 20.58 26.62 -6.69
CA PHE A 225 21.08 27.10 -5.39
C PHE A 225 22.45 27.81 -5.50
N LEU A 226 23.34 27.30 -6.37
CA LEU A 226 24.62 27.98 -6.60
C LEU A 226 24.42 29.33 -7.29
N HIS A 227 23.53 29.44 -8.28
CA HIS A 227 23.16 30.71 -8.89
C HIS A 227 22.64 31.69 -7.85
N MET A 228 21.69 31.28 -7.02
CA MET A 228 21.17 32.13 -5.93
C MET A 228 22.29 32.58 -4.99
N ALA A 229 23.17 31.67 -4.59
CA ALA A 229 24.28 32.00 -3.70
C ALA A 229 25.29 33.00 -4.34
N VAL A 230 25.57 32.86 -5.62
CA VAL A 230 26.42 33.78 -6.38
C VAL A 230 25.76 35.16 -6.54
N ASP A 231 24.45 35.17 -6.85
CA ASP A 231 23.68 36.40 -7.04
C ASP A 231 23.58 37.21 -5.73
N GLU A 232 23.30 36.52 -4.60
CA GLU A 232 23.24 37.16 -3.28
C GLU A 232 24.59 37.74 -2.83
N LEU A 233 25.70 37.16 -3.24
CA LEU A 233 27.06 37.69 -2.96
C LEU A 233 27.46 38.82 -3.87
N THR A 234 26.80 39.02 -5.00
CA THR A 234 27.09 40.06 -5.96
C THR A 234 26.77 41.42 -5.35
N GLY A 235 27.79 42.25 -5.16
CA GLY A 235 27.68 43.58 -4.52
C GLY A 235 28.08 43.63 -3.05
N ILE A 236 28.56 42.51 -2.48
CA ILE A 236 29.12 42.44 -1.11
C ILE A 236 30.63 42.23 -1.19
N ASP A 237 31.39 43.32 -1.44
CA ASP A 237 32.86 43.30 -1.66
C ASP A 237 33.60 42.50 -0.59
N GLU A 238 33.20 42.60 0.66
CA GLU A 238 33.86 41.92 1.81
C GLU A 238 33.79 40.38 1.71
N LEU A 239 32.74 39.83 1.09
CA LEU A 239 32.54 38.39 0.90
C LEU A 239 32.95 37.90 -0.48
N ALA A 240 32.92 38.77 -1.48
CA ALA A 240 33.24 38.43 -2.87
C ALA A 240 34.61 37.72 -2.98
N ASP A 241 35.67 38.32 -2.41
CA ASP A 241 37.03 37.75 -2.45
C ASP A 241 37.17 36.39 -1.71
N ASN A 242 36.29 36.12 -0.76
CA ASN A 242 36.39 34.93 0.09
C ASN A 242 35.54 33.76 -0.41
N TYR A 243 34.36 34.00 -0.99
CA TYR A 243 33.37 33.00 -1.32
C TYR A 243 33.13 32.82 -2.82
N LEU A 244 33.10 33.93 -3.62
CA LEU A 244 32.81 33.87 -5.04
C LEU A 244 33.74 32.92 -5.84
N PRO A 245 35.08 32.89 -5.62
CA PRO A 245 35.94 32.00 -6.41
C PRO A 245 35.54 30.52 -6.29
N ALA A 246 35.21 30.07 -5.07
CA ALA A 246 34.84 28.69 -4.82
C ALA A 246 33.42 28.39 -5.36
N LEU A 247 32.44 29.30 -5.16
CA LEU A 247 31.09 29.14 -5.68
C LEU A 247 31.03 29.19 -7.21
N THR A 248 31.79 30.07 -7.83
CA THR A 248 31.91 30.15 -9.30
C THR A 248 32.58 28.89 -9.86
N SER A 249 33.60 28.35 -9.16
CA SER A 249 34.20 27.06 -9.52
C SER A 249 33.19 25.93 -9.47
N ASP A 250 32.40 25.86 -8.40
CA ASP A 250 31.33 24.85 -8.22
C ASP A 250 30.25 25.02 -9.30
N LEU A 251 29.84 26.24 -9.61
CA LEU A 251 28.84 26.54 -10.64
C LEU A 251 29.33 26.12 -12.04
N ASN A 252 30.56 26.47 -12.40
CA ASN A 252 31.16 26.04 -13.68
C ASN A 252 31.27 24.51 -13.81
N GLN A 253 31.42 23.79 -12.69
CA GLN A 253 31.42 22.33 -12.68
C GLN A 253 30.00 21.77 -12.82
N ALA A 254 29.00 22.41 -12.18
CA ALA A 254 27.59 22.07 -12.35
C ALA A 254 27.13 22.26 -13.79
N GLU A 255 27.50 23.38 -14.43
CA GLU A 255 27.17 23.67 -15.85
C GLU A 255 27.81 22.65 -16.78
N ARG A 256 29.10 22.30 -16.58
CA ARG A 256 29.76 21.25 -17.39
C ARG A 256 29.06 19.88 -17.22
N LEU A 257 28.63 19.54 -16.01
CA LEU A 257 27.88 18.32 -15.80
C LEU A 257 26.53 18.38 -16.54
N LEU A 258 25.81 19.50 -16.46
CA LEU A 258 24.56 19.70 -17.19
C LEU A 258 24.74 19.60 -18.71
N ASP A 259 25.76 20.21 -19.27
CA ASP A 259 26.09 20.12 -20.71
C ASP A 259 26.31 18.65 -21.12
N ALA A 260 27.07 17.88 -20.33
CA ALA A 260 27.25 16.46 -20.57
C ALA A 260 25.94 15.68 -20.48
N LEU A 261 25.08 15.98 -19.48
CA LEU A 261 23.78 15.32 -19.29
C LEU A 261 22.79 15.63 -20.42
N PHE A 262 22.87 16.82 -21.04
CA PHE A 262 22.02 17.20 -22.17
C PHE A 262 22.43 16.60 -23.50
N GLY A 263 23.70 16.56 -23.81
CA GLY A 263 24.18 16.24 -25.17
C GLY A 263 25.35 15.24 -25.26
N GLY A 264 26.00 14.91 -24.13
CA GLY A 264 27.13 13.99 -24.07
C GLY A 264 26.76 12.51 -24.10
N SER A 265 27.76 11.67 -24.31
CA SER A 265 27.63 10.24 -24.09
C SER A 265 27.48 9.92 -22.58
N TRP A 266 27.13 8.68 -22.26
CA TRP A 266 27.10 8.23 -20.85
C TRP A 266 28.48 8.44 -20.18
N ASP A 267 29.56 8.08 -20.87
CA ASP A 267 30.90 8.20 -20.33
C ASP A 267 31.33 9.66 -20.14
N ASP A 268 30.85 10.60 -20.98
CA ASP A 268 31.04 12.03 -20.76
C ASP A 268 30.34 12.49 -19.48
N CYS A 269 29.13 11.99 -19.21
CA CYS A 269 28.41 12.28 -17.97
C CYS A 269 29.16 11.76 -16.74
N VAL A 270 29.62 10.50 -16.77
CA VAL A 270 30.40 9.88 -15.69
C VAL A 270 31.70 10.65 -15.46
N LYS A 271 32.42 11.01 -16.55
CA LYS A 271 33.67 11.78 -16.47
C LYS A 271 33.44 13.16 -15.87
N ALA A 272 32.39 13.86 -16.29
CA ALA A 272 32.02 15.15 -15.73
C ALA A 272 31.71 15.03 -14.22
N ALA A 273 30.87 14.04 -13.81
CA ALA A 273 30.55 13.79 -12.43
C ALA A 273 31.78 13.45 -11.57
N ARG A 274 32.65 12.56 -12.04
CA ARG A 274 33.89 12.16 -11.33
C ARG A 274 34.90 13.32 -11.22
N SER A 275 34.87 14.32 -12.13
CA SER A 275 35.76 15.46 -12.11
C SER A 275 35.37 16.54 -11.08
N ILE A 276 34.20 16.47 -10.49
CA ILE A 276 33.71 17.45 -9.51
C ILE A 276 34.60 17.43 -8.27
N SER A 277 35.08 18.62 -7.91
CA SER A 277 35.90 18.85 -6.73
C SER A 277 35.46 20.13 -6.04
N PHE A 278 35.64 20.22 -4.74
CA PHE A 278 35.16 21.35 -3.94
C PHE A 278 36.30 22.12 -3.33
N ASP A 279 36.50 23.37 -3.77
CA ASP A 279 37.44 24.27 -3.18
C ASP A 279 37.02 24.70 -1.77
N ARG A 280 38.02 24.97 -0.91
CA ARG A 280 37.76 25.41 0.45
C ARG A 280 37.32 26.87 0.46
N LEU A 281 36.17 27.17 1.13
CA LEU A 281 35.81 28.57 1.42
C LEU A 281 36.82 29.23 2.34
N LYS A 282 37.22 30.45 2.02
CA LYS A 282 38.07 31.23 2.90
C LYS A 282 37.24 31.77 4.09
N ALA A 283 37.86 31.92 5.27
CA ALA A 283 37.14 32.37 6.45
C ALA A 283 36.78 33.86 6.36
N ALA A 284 35.49 34.17 6.44
CA ALA A 284 34.96 35.55 6.52
C ALA A 284 34.77 35.99 7.99
N ARG A 285 35.86 36.11 8.76
CA ARG A 285 35.79 36.32 10.23
C ARG A 285 35.29 37.72 10.62
N LYS A 286 35.38 38.70 9.73
CA LYS A 286 35.00 40.09 9.99
C LYS A 286 33.53 40.39 9.62
N PHE A 287 32.88 39.55 8.87
CA PHE A 287 31.51 39.76 8.45
C PHE A 287 30.54 39.54 9.63
N GLU A 288 29.71 40.53 9.89
CA GLU A 288 28.88 40.55 11.11
C GLU A 288 27.65 39.66 11.02
N ASP A 289 27.01 39.56 9.83
CA ASP A 289 25.83 38.73 9.61
C ASP A 289 26.17 37.26 9.42
N LYS A 290 26.20 36.54 10.56
CA LYS A 290 26.47 35.11 10.56
C LYS A 290 25.32 34.28 9.98
N ALA A 291 24.07 34.75 10.10
CA ALA A 291 22.90 34.04 9.59
C ALA A 291 22.96 34.01 8.05
N PHE A 292 23.30 35.12 7.43
CA PHE A 292 23.53 35.19 5.99
C PHE A 292 24.66 34.24 5.53
N LEU A 293 25.78 34.22 6.28
CA LEU A 293 26.88 33.29 5.95
C LEU A 293 26.46 31.82 6.01
N GLU A 294 25.66 31.45 6.99
CA GLU A 294 25.13 30.08 7.11
C GLU A 294 24.15 29.78 5.97
N GLN A 295 23.32 30.73 5.54
CA GLN A 295 22.45 30.58 4.39
C GLN A 295 23.25 30.29 3.10
N ILE A 296 24.29 31.06 2.79
CA ILE A 296 25.18 30.83 1.64
C ILE A 296 25.85 29.46 1.71
N LYS A 297 26.32 29.07 2.90
CA LYS A 297 26.92 27.74 3.07
C LYS A 297 25.89 26.63 2.88
N ALA A 298 24.66 26.78 3.39
CA ALA A 298 23.60 25.82 3.22
C ALA A 298 23.26 25.60 1.73
N MET A 299 23.15 26.68 0.95
CA MET A 299 22.96 26.58 -0.51
C MET A 299 24.09 25.79 -1.19
N ARG A 300 25.33 26.02 -0.78
CA ARG A 300 26.49 25.25 -1.31
C ARG A 300 26.48 23.79 -0.87
N GLU A 301 26.13 23.52 0.38
CA GLU A 301 26.03 22.12 0.89
C GLU A 301 24.93 21.35 0.17
N GLU A 302 23.85 22.00 -0.24
CA GLU A 302 22.83 21.40 -1.08
C GLU A 302 23.42 20.89 -2.41
N TRP A 303 24.16 21.76 -3.13
CA TRP A 303 24.88 21.32 -4.33
C TRP A 303 25.85 20.18 -4.07
N LYS A 304 26.64 20.23 -3.00
CA LYS A 304 27.58 19.16 -2.67
C LYS A 304 26.85 17.82 -2.43
N GLY A 305 25.74 17.87 -1.72
CA GLY A 305 24.89 16.69 -1.50
C GLY A 305 24.40 16.08 -2.82
N VAL A 306 23.90 16.94 -3.70
CA VAL A 306 23.45 16.54 -5.05
C VAL A 306 24.61 15.96 -5.87
N ALA A 307 25.74 16.65 -5.95
CA ALA A 307 26.91 16.22 -6.74
C ALA A 307 27.46 14.88 -6.24
N ASN A 308 27.52 14.68 -4.92
CA ASN A 308 27.94 13.41 -4.33
C ASN A 308 26.96 12.29 -4.65
N ASN A 309 25.65 12.54 -4.55
CA ASN A 309 24.64 11.54 -4.93
C ASN A 309 24.74 11.16 -6.42
N ILE A 310 24.92 12.13 -7.31
CA ILE A 310 25.10 11.86 -8.74
C ILE A 310 26.34 10.99 -8.95
N ARG A 311 27.48 11.36 -8.35
CA ARG A 311 28.76 10.67 -8.51
C ARG A 311 28.78 9.28 -7.88
N GLU A 312 28.13 9.10 -6.72
CA GLU A 312 28.25 7.89 -5.89
C GLU A 312 27.11 6.90 -6.07
N LYS A 313 25.95 7.34 -6.60
CA LYS A 313 24.78 6.49 -6.75
C LYS A 313 24.28 6.34 -8.19
N TRP A 314 24.39 7.36 -9.05
CA TRP A 314 23.74 7.34 -10.36
C TRP A 314 24.72 7.26 -11.55
N LEU A 315 25.79 8.04 -11.55
CA LEU A 315 26.80 8.05 -12.59
C LEU A 315 28.11 7.44 -12.07
N THR A 316 28.01 6.22 -11.54
CA THR A 316 29.11 5.57 -10.82
C THR A 316 30.12 4.89 -11.72
N VAL A 317 29.66 4.32 -12.85
CA VAL A 317 30.44 3.46 -13.73
C VAL A 317 30.36 3.91 -15.19
N THR A 318 31.44 3.75 -15.92
CA THR A 318 31.49 3.92 -17.39
C THR A 318 30.74 2.77 -18.08
N ALA A 319 30.50 2.91 -19.39
CA ALA A 319 29.86 1.84 -20.16
C ALA A 319 30.71 0.55 -20.16
N GLU A 320 32.04 0.66 -20.21
CA GLU A 320 32.96 -0.48 -20.15
C GLU A 320 32.94 -1.15 -18.76
N GLU A 321 32.98 -0.35 -17.68
CA GLU A 321 32.88 -0.86 -16.31
C GLU A 321 31.52 -1.56 -16.08
N ALA A 322 30.42 -0.97 -16.58
CA ALA A 322 29.09 -1.56 -16.49
C ALA A 322 28.97 -2.90 -17.25
N GLU A 323 29.61 -3.01 -18.42
CA GLU A 323 29.69 -4.27 -19.18
C GLU A 323 30.44 -5.34 -18.42
N TYR A 324 31.56 -4.99 -17.81
CA TYR A 324 32.32 -5.90 -16.96
C TYR A 324 31.50 -6.38 -15.76
N ASP A 325 30.88 -5.46 -15.01
CA ASP A 325 30.04 -5.78 -13.85
C ASP A 325 28.85 -6.67 -14.24
N ARG A 326 28.22 -6.38 -15.39
CA ARG A 326 27.16 -7.22 -15.95
C ARG A 326 27.65 -8.64 -16.23
N GLY A 327 28.84 -8.79 -16.82
CA GLY A 327 29.44 -10.10 -17.08
C GLY A 327 29.61 -10.92 -15.80
N LEU A 328 29.94 -10.28 -14.68
CA LEU A 328 30.06 -10.92 -13.37
C LEU A 328 28.72 -11.26 -12.73
N THR A 329 27.72 -10.40 -12.88
CA THR A 329 26.43 -10.53 -12.17
C THR A 329 25.37 -11.31 -12.97
N ALA A 330 25.43 -11.34 -14.32
CA ALA A 330 24.45 -11.98 -15.16
C ALA A 330 24.24 -13.48 -14.84
N PRO A 331 25.26 -14.31 -14.55
CA PRO A 331 25.04 -15.70 -14.15
C PRO A 331 24.14 -15.84 -12.94
N ALA A 332 24.34 -15.01 -11.90
CA ALA A 332 23.51 -15.00 -10.71
C ALA A 332 22.07 -14.56 -11.00
N LEU A 333 21.88 -13.54 -11.85
CA LEU A 333 20.55 -13.07 -12.25
C LEU A 333 19.80 -14.14 -13.08
N PHE A 334 20.51 -14.88 -13.94
CA PHE A 334 19.92 -16.01 -14.66
C PHE A 334 19.48 -17.11 -13.69
N ALA A 335 20.32 -17.45 -12.72
CA ALA A 335 19.94 -18.40 -11.68
C ALA A 335 18.72 -17.93 -10.88
N LEU A 336 18.62 -16.63 -10.56
CA LEU A 336 17.43 -16.08 -9.91
C LEU A 336 16.16 -16.30 -10.74
N ILE A 337 16.22 -16.02 -12.06
CA ILE A 337 15.08 -16.27 -12.97
C ILE A 337 14.72 -17.75 -12.98
N ASP A 338 15.72 -18.64 -13.05
CA ASP A 338 15.51 -20.09 -13.04
C ASP A 338 14.89 -20.54 -11.71
N MET A 339 15.34 -20.02 -10.57
CA MET A 339 14.79 -20.31 -9.24
C MET A 339 13.35 -19.81 -9.10
N VAL A 340 13.03 -18.61 -9.61
CA VAL A 340 11.66 -18.09 -9.59
C VAL A 340 10.72 -18.95 -10.42
N ASN A 341 11.15 -19.40 -11.60
CA ASN A 341 10.38 -20.33 -12.44
C ASN A 341 10.21 -21.70 -11.77
N ALA A 342 11.26 -22.25 -11.18
CA ALA A 342 11.19 -23.52 -10.44
C ALA A 342 10.23 -23.42 -9.24
N PHE A 343 10.27 -22.32 -8.51
CA PHE A 343 9.33 -22.04 -7.42
C PHE A 343 7.89 -21.95 -7.94
N ASP A 344 7.63 -21.21 -9.02
CA ASP A 344 6.29 -21.10 -9.63
C ASP A 344 5.72 -22.47 -10.04
N ASP A 345 6.54 -23.33 -10.66
CA ASP A 345 6.14 -24.68 -11.03
C ASP A 345 5.80 -25.54 -9.80
N ALA A 346 6.66 -25.54 -8.79
CA ALA A 346 6.48 -26.32 -7.57
C ALA A 346 5.27 -25.81 -6.75
N PHE A 347 5.13 -24.50 -6.61
CA PHE A 347 4.01 -23.90 -5.87
C PHE A 347 2.67 -24.13 -6.58
N THR A 348 2.64 -24.03 -7.92
CA THR A 348 1.46 -24.38 -8.70
C THR A 348 1.08 -25.85 -8.55
N ALA A 349 2.07 -26.77 -8.55
CA ALA A 349 1.83 -28.19 -8.31
C ALA A 349 1.30 -28.46 -6.88
N ALA A 350 1.87 -27.82 -5.88
CA ALA A 350 1.46 -27.94 -4.49
C ALA A 350 0.02 -27.42 -4.26
N LYS A 351 -0.34 -26.29 -4.88
CA LYS A 351 -1.73 -25.77 -4.88
C LYS A 351 -2.71 -26.75 -5.52
N ARG A 352 -2.36 -27.28 -6.68
CA ARG A 352 -3.19 -28.28 -7.41
C ARG A 352 -3.40 -29.56 -6.58
N ALA A 353 -2.35 -30.08 -5.93
CA ALA A 353 -2.45 -31.25 -5.07
C ALA A 353 -3.44 -31.04 -3.89
N ARG A 354 -3.60 -29.79 -3.44
CA ARG A 354 -4.54 -29.41 -2.37
C ARG A 354 -5.91 -28.97 -2.89
N ASN A 355 -6.17 -29.06 -4.19
CA ASN A 355 -7.34 -28.51 -4.86
C ASN A 355 -7.61 -27.05 -4.44
N ALA A 356 -6.57 -26.24 -4.45
CA ALA A 356 -6.60 -24.86 -3.98
C ALA A 356 -6.01 -23.89 -5.03
N ALA A 357 -6.42 -22.64 -4.95
CA ALA A 357 -5.89 -21.52 -5.71
C ALA A 357 -5.71 -20.31 -4.81
N ASP A 358 -4.79 -19.40 -5.12
CA ASP A 358 -4.68 -18.09 -4.48
C ASP A 358 -5.33 -16.99 -5.34
N PHE A 359 -5.28 -15.74 -4.87
CA PHE A 359 -5.88 -14.61 -5.58
C PHE A 359 -5.21 -14.33 -6.92
N ASN A 360 -3.88 -14.51 -7.03
CA ASN A 360 -3.16 -14.31 -8.29
C ASN A 360 -3.55 -15.37 -9.33
N ASP A 361 -3.73 -16.63 -8.89
CA ASP A 361 -4.21 -17.68 -9.79
C ASP A 361 -5.52 -17.32 -10.48
N LEU A 362 -6.45 -16.66 -9.75
CA LEU A 362 -7.75 -16.30 -10.34
C LEU A 362 -7.58 -15.35 -11.53
N GLU A 363 -6.72 -14.35 -11.41
CA GLU A 363 -6.44 -13.39 -12.47
C GLU A 363 -5.75 -14.09 -13.65
N HIS A 364 -4.74 -14.93 -13.39
CA HIS A 364 -4.04 -15.69 -14.42
C HIS A 364 -4.93 -16.74 -15.07
N PHE A 365 -5.87 -17.37 -14.36
CA PHE A 365 -6.88 -18.25 -14.97
C PHE A 365 -7.75 -17.48 -15.95
N ALA A 366 -8.18 -16.26 -15.56
CA ALA A 366 -8.95 -15.40 -16.45
C ALA A 366 -8.15 -15.02 -17.70
N VAL A 367 -6.88 -14.62 -17.57
CA VAL A 367 -6.01 -14.32 -18.73
C VAL A 367 -5.85 -15.52 -19.63
N ARG A 368 -5.55 -16.71 -19.09
CA ARG A 368 -5.43 -17.96 -19.87
C ARG A 368 -6.70 -18.35 -20.62
N LEU A 369 -7.88 -18.03 -20.09
CA LEU A 369 -9.16 -18.26 -20.75
C LEU A 369 -9.45 -17.21 -21.83
N LEU A 370 -9.06 -15.96 -21.56
CA LEU A 370 -9.42 -14.82 -22.40
C LEU A 370 -8.42 -14.56 -23.52
N TYR A 371 -7.21 -15.11 -23.46
CA TYR A 371 -6.18 -14.95 -24.49
C TYR A 371 -5.71 -16.28 -25.07
N THR A 372 -5.39 -16.28 -26.36
CA THR A 372 -4.73 -17.36 -27.08
C THR A 372 -3.70 -16.72 -28.00
N ASP A 373 -2.43 -17.10 -27.88
CA ASP A 373 -1.31 -16.55 -28.67
C ASP A 373 -1.28 -15.00 -28.66
N GLY A 374 -1.48 -14.41 -27.48
CA GLY A 374 -1.47 -12.94 -27.29
C GLY A 374 -2.70 -12.20 -27.87
N LYS A 375 -3.72 -12.91 -28.36
CA LYS A 375 -4.95 -12.33 -28.92
C LYS A 375 -6.17 -12.77 -28.13
N PRO A 376 -7.26 -11.96 -28.12
CA PRO A 376 -8.50 -12.35 -27.50
C PRO A 376 -9.04 -13.68 -28.02
N SER A 377 -9.31 -14.61 -27.11
CA SER A 377 -9.83 -15.96 -27.42
C SER A 377 -11.26 -15.92 -27.96
N ALA A 378 -11.75 -17.06 -28.46
CA ALA A 378 -13.15 -17.19 -28.84
C ALA A 378 -14.11 -16.93 -27.67
N LEU A 379 -13.72 -17.36 -26.46
CA LEU A 379 -14.48 -17.07 -25.23
C LEU A 379 -14.53 -15.56 -24.95
N ALA A 380 -13.39 -14.88 -25.03
CA ALA A 380 -13.32 -13.43 -24.83
C ALA A 380 -14.25 -12.68 -25.80
N LYS A 381 -14.24 -13.04 -27.08
CA LYS A 381 -15.12 -12.46 -28.09
C LYS A 381 -16.59 -12.69 -27.77
N THR A 382 -16.97 -13.93 -27.40
CA THR A 382 -18.35 -14.23 -27.00
C THR A 382 -18.78 -13.41 -25.77
N MET A 383 -17.88 -13.26 -24.79
CA MET A 383 -18.17 -12.48 -23.58
C MET A 383 -18.25 -10.97 -23.87
N SER A 384 -17.39 -10.44 -24.74
CA SER A 384 -17.40 -9.02 -25.10
C SER A 384 -18.72 -8.59 -25.77
N GLU A 385 -19.37 -9.51 -26.52
CA GLU A 385 -20.68 -9.27 -27.12
C GLU A 385 -21.82 -9.23 -26.08
N GLN A 386 -21.61 -9.83 -24.88
CA GLN A 386 -22.61 -9.82 -23.82
C GLN A 386 -22.72 -8.44 -23.16
N PHE A 387 -21.61 -7.69 -23.09
CA PHE A 387 -21.57 -6.41 -22.38
C PHE A 387 -21.75 -5.23 -23.35
N THR A 388 -22.78 -4.45 -23.09
CA THR A 388 -22.97 -3.16 -23.79
C THR A 388 -22.00 -2.13 -23.26
N GLU A 389 -21.70 -2.15 -21.95
CA GLU A 389 -20.74 -1.27 -21.30
C GLU A 389 -20.07 -1.99 -20.13
N ILE A 390 -18.79 -1.76 -19.98
CA ILE A 390 -17.97 -2.22 -18.86
C ILE A 390 -17.50 -0.97 -18.11
N ALA A 391 -17.93 -0.82 -16.87
CA ALA A 391 -17.54 0.29 -16.01
C ALA A 391 -16.59 -0.20 -14.94
N VAL A 392 -15.42 0.45 -14.82
CA VAL A 392 -14.39 0.13 -13.83
C VAL A 392 -14.21 1.36 -12.93
N ASP A 393 -14.48 1.16 -11.64
CA ASP A 393 -14.26 2.17 -10.61
C ASP A 393 -12.85 2.03 -10.02
N GLU A 394 -12.28 3.15 -9.54
CA GLU A 394 -10.92 3.25 -9.02
C GLU A 394 -9.86 2.66 -9.99
N TYR A 395 -9.99 3.01 -11.27
CA TYR A 395 -9.13 2.45 -12.34
C TYR A 395 -7.63 2.73 -12.15
N GLN A 396 -7.25 3.76 -11.38
CA GLN A 396 -5.86 4.06 -11.03
C GLN A 396 -5.20 2.98 -10.16
N ASP A 397 -5.98 2.08 -9.55
CA ASP A 397 -5.47 0.98 -8.72
C ASP A 397 -5.39 -0.35 -9.49
N THR A 398 -5.54 -0.31 -10.82
CA THR A 398 -5.47 -1.46 -11.71
C THR A 398 -4.01 -1.84 -11.98
N ASN A 399 -3.72 -3.14 -12.09
CA ASN A 399 -2.45 -3.68 -12.58
C ASN A 399 -2.56 -4.16 -14.05
N ALA A 400 -1.43 -4.55 -14.64
CA ALA A 400 -1.40 -4.97 -16.05
C ALA A 400 -2.23 -6.23 -16.33
N VAL A 401 -2.34 -7.16 -15.38
CA VAL A 401 -3.19 -8.37 -15.51
C VAL A 401 -4.66 -7.97 -15.57
N GLN A 402 -5.10 -7.09 -14.69
CA GLN A 402 -6.48 -6.63 -14.63
C GLN A 402 -6.85 -5.81 -15.86
N ASP A 403 -5.96 -4.91 -16.31
CA ASP A 403 -6.17 -4.16 -17.55
C ASP A 403 -6.31 -5.09 -18.76
N ALA A 404 -5.46 -6.13 -18.86
CA ALA A 404 -5.58 -7.15 -19.90
C ALA A 404 -6.95 -7.86 -19.85
N ILE A 405 -7.45 -8.20 -18.67
CA ILE A 405 -8.78 -8.81 -18.50
C ILE A 405 -9.87 -7.85 -18.99
N PHE A 406 -9.84 -6.57 -18.61
CA PHE A 406 -10.84 -5.59 -19.06
C PHE A 406 -10.79 -5.39 -20.58
N ARG A 407 -9.61 -5.30 -21.16
CA ARG A 407 -9.44 -5.21 -22.62
C ARG A 407 -10.05 -6.43 -23.33
N ALA A 408 -9.76 -7.64 -22.85
CA ALA A 408 -10.28 -8.87 -23.48
C ALA A 408 -11.80 -9.00 -23.38
N LEU A 409 -12.41 -8.49 -22.29
CA LEU A 409 -13.86 -8.49 -22.10
C LEU A 409 -14.56 -7.36 -22.85
N SER A 410 -13.81 -6.36 -23.33
CA SER A 410 -14.34 -5.22 -24.08
C SER A 410 -14.39 -5.50 -25.60
N ARG A 411 -15.05 -4.64 -26.32
CA ARG A 411 -15.08 -4.61 -27.79
C ARG A 411 -14.02 -3.64 -28.29
N ASP A 412 -12.77 -4.08 -28.35
CA ASP A 412 -11.62 -3.24 -28.73
C ASP A 412 -11.61 -1.92 -27.91
N GLU A 413 -11.82 -2.01 -26.61
CA GLU A 413 -11.95 -0.92 -25.64
C GLU A 413 -13.11 0.08 -25.90
N THR A 414 -13.86 -0.03 -26.97
CA THR A 414 -14.88 0.96 -27.35
C THR A 414 -16.08 1.06 -26.41
N ASN A 415 -16.25 0.13 -25.50
CA ASN A 415 -17.31 0.09 -24.50
C ASN A 415 -16.79 0.11 -23.06
N LEU A 416 -15.55 0.61 -22.85
CA LEU A 416 -14.97 0.81 -21.53
C LEU A 416 -15.32 2.19 -20.98
N PHE A 417 -15.82 2.23 -19.76
CA PHE A 417 -16.01 3.42 -18.94
C PHE A 417 -15.15 3.32 -17.70
N MET A 418 -14.08 4.09 -17.63
CA MET A 418 -13.09 4.02 -16.58
C MET A 418 -13.17 5.27 -15.71
N VAL A 419 -13.26 5.09 -14.39
CA VAL A 419 -13.33 6.19 -13.43
C VAL A 419 -12.19 6.04 -12.42
N GLY A 420 -11.47 7.11 -12.17
CA GLY A 420 -10.39 7.09 -11.21
C GLY A 420 -9.78 8.46 -10.94
N ASP A 421 -8.81 8.49 -10.05
CA ASP A 421 -7.99 9.66 -9.76
C ASP A 421 -6.56 9.22 -9.50
N VAL A 422 -5.66 9.48 -10.43
CA VAL A 422 -4.26 9.08 -10.29
C VAL A 422 -3.60 9.62 -9.02
N LYS A 423 -4.03 10.80 -8.55
CA LYS A 423 -3.57 11.39 -7.29
C LYS A 423 -3.96 10.59 -6.04
N GLN A 424 -4.91 9.64 -6.18
CA GLN A 424 -5.37 8.73 -5.12
C GLN A 424 -4.83 7.31 -5.30
N SER A 425 -3.88 7.07 -6.22
CA SER A 425 -3.22 5.77 -6.36
C SER A 425 -2.29 5.53 -5.17
N ILE A 426 -2.78 4.78 -4.18
CA ILE A 426 -2.07 4.46 -2.94
C ILE A 426 -1.82 2.96 -2.77
N TYR A 427 -2.20 2.13 -3.75
CA TYR A 427 -2.09 0.67 -3.70
C TYR A 427 -0.90 0.10 -4.47
N GLY A 428 0.15 0.90 -4.69
CA GLY A 428 1.41 0.42 -5.30
C GLY A 428 2.02 -0.80 -4.57
N PHE A 429 1.83 -0.90 -3.24
CA PHE A 429 2.21 -2.08 -2.45
C PHE A 429 1.36 -3.34 -2.75
N ARG A 430 0.26 -3.21 -3.48
CA ARG A 430 -0.55 -4.29 -4.06
C ARG A 430 -0.34 -4.42 -5.56
N LEU A 431 0.76 -3.92 -6.07
CA LEU A 431 1.16 -3.95 -7.47
C LEU A 431 0.24 -3.17 -8.41
N ALA A 432 -0.54 -2.21 -7.90
CA ALA A 432 -1.24 -1.26 -8.75
C ALA A 432 -0.23 -0.44 -9.57
N ASP A 433 -0.54 -0.25 -10.85
CA ASP A 433 0.31 0.49 -11.79
C ASP A 433 -0.41 1.75 -12.31
N PRO A 434 -0.18 2.91 -11.69
CA PRO A 434 -0.79 4.16 -12.12
C PRO A 434 -0.38 4.59 -13.54
N SER A 435 0.70 4.03 -14.10
CA SER A 435 1.13 4.35 -15.47
C SER A 435 0.08 3.97 -16.51
N ILE A 436 -0.70 2.90 -16.26
CA ILE A 436 -1.81 2.46 -17.11
C ILE A 436 -2.88 3.56 -17.23
N PHE A 437 -3.23 4.19 -16.10
CA PHE A 437 -4.17 5.31 -16.07
C PHE A 437 -3.58 6.53 -16.78
N LEU A 438 -2.33 6.88 -16.49
CA LEU A 438 -1.64 8.05 -17.04
C LEU A 438 -1.43 7.95 -18.55
N GLU A 439 -1.12 6.77 -19.08
CA GLU A 439 -1.00 6.55 -20.52
C GLU A 439 -2.33 6.88 -21.23
N LYS A 440 -3.44 6.36 -20.71
CA LYS A 440 -4.78 6.67 -21.23
C LYS A 440 -5.12 8.16 -21.02
N TYR A 441 -4.79 8.74 -19.86
CA TYR A 441 -5.02 10.14 -19.58
C TYR A 441 -4.30 11.08 -20.57
N ARG A 442 -3.05 10.71 -20.96
CA ARG A 442 -2.25 11.49 -21.92
C ARG A 442 -2.69 11.28 -23.37
N SER A 443 -3.08 10.05 -23.73
CA SER A 443 -3.43 9.69 -25.12
C SER A 443 -4.86 9.98 -25.51
N PHE A 444 -5.81 9.98 -24.57
CA PHE A 444 -7.23 10.22 -24.84
C PHE A 444 -7.49 11.73 -25.03
N GLY A 445 -8.23 12.07 -26.07
CA GLY A 445 -8.64 13.45 -26.32
C GLY A 445 -9.76 13.92 -25.39
N GLU A 446 -9.91 15.22 -25.20
CA GLU A 446 -11.06 15.77 -24.45
C GLU A 446 -12.36 15.55 -25.26
N VAL A 447 -13.47 15.26 -24.56
CA VAL A 447 -14.76 14.96 -25.22
C VAL A 447 -15.19 16.09 -26.15
N ALA A 448 -14.91 17.35 -25.77
CA ALA A 448 -15.28 18.52 -26.57
C ALA A 448 -14.56 18.59 -27.93
N ASP A 449 -13.35 18.03 -28.02
CA ASP A 449 -12.47 18.18 -29.18
C ASP A 449 -12.28 16.87 -29.96
N THR A 450 -12.94 15.78 -29.54
CA THR A 450 -12.69 14.43 -30.07
C THR A 450 -13.97 13.87 -30.70
N ALA A 451 -13.83 13.27 -31.88
CA ALA A 451 -14.96 12.68 -32.61
C ALA A 451 -15.56 11.47 -31.86
N ASP A 452 -16.86 11.23 -32.08
CA ASP A 452 -17.54 10.06 -31.54
C ASP A 452 -16.85 8.76 -31.99
N GLY A 453 -16.77 7.79 -31.06
CA GLY A 453 -16.15 6.51 -31.32
C GLY A 453 -14.63 6.45 -31.05
N GLN A 454 -13.97 7.59 -30.88
CA GLN A 454 -12.57 7.66 -30.46
C GLN A 454 -12.45 7.64 -28.93
N PRO A 455 -11.29 7.22 -28.38
CA PRO A 455 -11.03 7.29 -26.95
C PRO A 455 -11.05 8.72 -26.43
N ARG A 456 -11.80 8.98 -25.38
CA ARG A 456 -12.06 10.32 -24.83
C ARG A 456 -11.87 10.37 -23.33
N ARG A 457 -11.60 11.57 -22.80
CA ARG A 457 -11.49 11.84 -21.37
C ARG A 457 -12.34 13.03 -20.94
N VAL A 458 -12.76 12.98 -19.67
CA VAL A 458 -13.43 14.08 -18.96
C VAL A 458 -12.73 14.26 -17.60
N VAL A 459 -12.51 15.51 -17.19
CA VAL A 459 -11.94 15.84 -15.88
C VAL A 459 -13.01 16.42 -14.98
N LEU A 460 -13.23 15.81 -13.82
CA LEU A 460 -14.15 16.28 -12.78
C LEU A 460 -13.36 16.96 -11.66
N GLY A 461 -13.09 18.25 -11.78
CA GLY A 461 -12.28 19.02 -10.82
C GLY A 461 -13.06 19.58 -9.63
N GLN A 462 -14.41 19.62 -9.66
CA GLN A 462 -15.20 20.21 -8.58
C GLN A 462 -15.37 19.25 -7.39
N ASN A 463 -15.05 19.73 -6.20
CA ASN A 463 -15.21 18.98 -4.94
C ASN A 463 -16.49 19.42 -4.21
N PHE A 464 -17.39 18.47 -3.97
CA PHE A 464 -18.66 18.65 -3.24
C PHE A 464 -18.60 18.15 -1.80
N ARG A 465 -17.43 17.85 -1.27
CA ARG A 465 -17.24 17.27 0.07
C ARG A 465 -16.67 18.26 1.07
N SER A 466 -15.67 19.02 0.64
CA SER A 466 -14.81 19.80 1.53
C SER A 466 -15.07 21.31 1.43
N ARG A 467 -14.69 22.03 2.49
CA ARG A 467 -14.66 23.51 2.49
C ARG A 467 -13.50 24.04 1.64
N ALA A 468 -13.64 25.26 1.14
CA ALA A 468 -12.61 25.94 0.34
C ALA A 468 -11.23 25.93 1.03
N ALA A 469 -11.15 26.24 2.32
CA ALA A 469 -9.89 26.30 3.05
C ALA A 469 -9.11 24.96 3.08
N VAL A 470 -9.80 23.83 3.04
CA VAL A 470 -9.17 22.51 2.91
C VAL A 470 -8.63 22.30 1.50
N LEU A 471 -9.41 22.68 0.48
CA LEU A 471 -9.02 22.53 -0.92
C LEU A 471 -7.83 23.43 -1.25
N ASP A 472 -7.84 24.68 -0.77
CA ASP A 472 -6.76 25.65 -0.96
C ASP A 472 -5.44 25.15 -0.36
N ALA A 473 -5.50 24.57 0.85
CA ALA A 473 -4.32 23.98 1.48
C ALA A 473 -3.78 22.76 0.69
N CYS A 474 -4.67 21.88 0.22
CA CYS A 474 -4.27 20.75 -0.62
C CYS A 474 -3.66 21.23 -1.93
N ASN A 475 -4.30 22.18 -2.61
CA ASN A 475 -3.80 22.74 -3.86
C ASN A 475 -2.42 23.38 -3.68
N TYR A 476 -2.23 24.16 -2.61
CA TYR A 476 -0.96 24.80 -2.30
C TYR A 476 0.18 23.78 -2.10
N LEU A 477 -0.09 22.73 -1.31
CA LEU A 477 0.91 21.70 -1.03
C LEU A 477 1.23 20.88 -2.29
N PHE A 478 0.22 20.45 -3.02
CA PHE A 478 0.42 19.62 -4.20
C PHE A 478 1.07 20.39 -5.36
N ALA A 479 0.75 21.66 -5.54
CA ALA A 479 1.43 22.50 -6.52
C ALA A 479 2.94 22.65 -6.21
N ALA A 480 3.32 22.59 -4.92
CA ALA A 480 4.71 22.68 -4.51
C ALA A 480 5.48 21.34 -4.62
N VAL A 481 4.80 20.18 -4.45
CA VAL A 481 5.50 18.89 -4.30
C VAL A 481 5.25 17.91 -5.44
N MET A 482 4.18 18.07 -6.25
CA MET A 482 3.88 17.16 -7.35
C MET A 482 4.47 17.64 -8.67
N GLY A 483 5.17 16.73 -9.34
CA GLY A 483 5.74 16.91 -10.66
C GLY A 483 5.86 15.56 -11.37
N GLU A 484 6.40 15.53 -12.57
CA GLU A 484 6.58 14.30 -13.35
C GLU A 484 7.48 13.28 -12.64
N THR A 485 8.47 13.74 -11.88
CA THR A 485 9.41 12.88 -11.16
C THR A 485 8.95 12.51 -9.76
N VAL A 486 8.03 13.29 -9.18
CA VAL A 486 7.45 13.03 -7.86
C VAL A 486 5.94 13.13 -7.97
N GLY A 487 5.27 12.00 -8.07
CA GLY A 487 3.81 11.92 -8.22
C GLY A 487 3.31 11.69 -9.65
N ASP A 488 4.22 11.46 -10.61
CA ASP A 488 3.95 11.05 -11.99
C ASP A 488 3.09 12.02 -12.84
N LEU A 489 2.70 13.17 -12.26
CA LEU A 489 1.81 14.16 -12.87
C LEU A 489 2.22 15.57 -12.43
N VAL A 490 2.28 16.50 -13.37
CA VAL A 490 2.44 17.93 -13.07
C VAL A 490 1.11 18.48 -12.56
N TYR A 491 1.11 19.06 -11.35
CA TYR A 491 -0.08 19.60 -10.73
C TYR A 491 -0.38 21.00 -11.30
N THR A 492 -1.37 21.07 -12.17
CA THR A 492 -1.82 22.31 -12.82
C THR A 492 -3.25 22.66 -12.39
N ASP A 493 -3.79 23.76 -12.91
CA ASP A 493 -5.19 24.14 -12.68
C ASP A 493 -6.20 23.05 -13.09
N LYS A 494 -5.83 22.16 -14.04
CA LYS A 494 -6.71 21.05 -14.47
C LYS A 494 -6.82 19.96 -13.39
N GLU A 495 -5.75 19.74 -12.64
CA GLU A 495 -5.68 18.76 -11.54
C GLU A 495 -6.11 19.33 -10.19
N ALA A 496 -6.20 20.68 -10.10
CA ALA A 496 -6.57 21.37 -8.89
C ALA A 496 -8.00 21.06 -8.44
N LEU A 497 -8.21 21.10 -7.14
CA LEU A 497 -9.51 20.92 -6.51
C LEU A 497 -10.27 22.23 -6.52
N HIS A 498 -11.43 22.29 -7.15
CA HIS A 498 -12.30 23.46 -7.20
C HIS A 498 -13.50 23.31 -6.27
N LEU A 499 -13.90 24.37 -5.58
CA LEU A 499 -15.05 24.35 -4.69
C LEU A 499 -16.36 24.14 -5.48
N GLY A 500 -17.02 23.02 -5.22
CA GLY A 500 -18.37 22.73 -5.72
C GLY A 500 -19.44 22.69 -4.62
N ALA A 501 -19.03 22.68 -3.34
CA ALA A 501 -19.92 22.60 -2.20
C ALA A 501 -20.44 24.01 -1.81
N ASP A 502 -21.64 24.34 -2.25
CA ASP A 502 -22.32 25.63 -1.98
C ASP A 502 -23.12 25.65 -0.65
N TYR A 503 -23.23 24.49 0.00
CA TYR A 503 -24.02 24.33 1.23
C TYR A 503 -23.25 24.67 2.53
N TYR A 504 -21.94 24.95 2.43
CA TYR A 504 -21.19 25.38 3.59
C TYR A 504 -21.41 26.87 3.86
N PRO A 505 -22.02 27.25 4.98
CA PRO A 505 -22.09 28.66 5.36
C PRO A 505 -20.66 29.16 5.65
N GLU A 506 -20.37 30.40 5.28
CA GLU A 506 -19.13 31.13 5.62
C GLU A 506 -17.84 30.50 5.07
N SER A 507 -17.75 30.29 3.77
CA SER A 507 -16.57 29.74 3.09
C SER A 507 -15.28 30.57 3.27
N GLY A 508 -15.37 31.82 3.70
CA GLY A 508 -14.22 32.72 3.92
C GLY A 508 -13.76 32.87 5.39
N ASN A 509 -14.32 32.12 6.33
CA ASN A 509 -13.98 32.26 7.74
C ASN A 509 -12.57 31.71 8.04
N ALA A 510 -11.69 32.55 8.61
CA ALA A 510 -10.32 32.16 9.00
C ALA A 510 -10.27 30.98 10.01
N ARG A 511 -11.37 30.75 10.75
CA ARG A 511 -11.51 29.67 11.73
C ARG A 511 -11.37 28.27 11.11
N TYR A 512 -11.70 28.10 9.81
CA TYR A 512 -11.63 26.80 9.11
C TYR A 512 -10.35 26.60 8.31
N LYS A 513 -9.36 27.48 8.47
CA LYS A 513 -8.05 27.31 7.81
C LYS A 513 -7.33 26.07 8.32
N THR A 514 -6.56 25.45 7.45
CA THR A 514 -5.66 24.36 7.82
C THR A 514 -4.60 24.87 8.79
N GLU A 515 -4.37 24.14 9.86
CA GLU A 515 -3.39 24.43 10.89
C GLU A 515 -2.19 23.50 10.75
N VAL A 516 -0.99 24.04 10.95
CA VAL A 516 0.24 23.27 11.09
C VAL A 516 0.65 23.31 12.57
N LEU A 517 0.68 22.17 13.23
CA LEU A 517 1.10 22.02 14.61
C LEU A 517 2.54 21.51 14.64
N LEU A 518 3.46 22.31 15.17
CA LEU A 518 4.88 21.98 15.27
C LEU A 518 5.25 21.61 16.70
N VAL A 519 6.02 20.54 16.85
CA VAL A 519 6.66 20.14 18.10
C VAL A 519 8.16 20.40 17.95
N ASP A 520 8.68 21.32 18.75
CA ASP A 520 10.12 21.50 18.89
C ASP A 520 10.61 20.55 19.99
N ALA A 521 11.41 19.56 19.57
CA ALA A 521 11.99 18.57 20.47
C ALA A 521 13.45 18.87 20.84
N ASP A 522 14.01 20.01 20.41
CA ASP A 522 15.37 20.43 20.75
C ASP A 522 15.45 20.72 22.26
N GLY A 523 16.42 20.11 22.92
CA GLY A 523 16.65 20.29 24.36
C GLY A 523 15.88 19.33 25.28
N LEU A 524 15.12 18.38 24.74
CA LEU A 524 14.66 17.22 25.49
C LEU A 524 15.87 16.32 25.75
N GLY A 525 16.22 16.10 27.03
CA GLY A 525 17.34 15.26 27.43
C GLY A 525 17.18 13.81 26.93
N GLU A 526 18.29 13.10 26.79
CA GLU A 526 18.34 11.66 26.51
C GLU A 526 18.03 10.79 27.76
N ASP A 527 17.25 11.31 28.72
CA ASP A 527 16.84 10.54 29.89
C ASP A 527 15.84 9.46 29.49
N ASP A 528 15.98 8.25 30.07
CA ASP A 528 15.09 7.08 29.80
C ASP A 528 13.60 7.36 30.09
N ASP A 529 13.28 8.42 30.86
CA ASP A 529 11.92 8.86 31.17
C ASP A 529 11.42 10.02 30.26
N ALA A 530 12.21 10.46 29.28
CA ALA A 530 11.80 11.53 28.37
C ALA A 530 10.72 11.00 27.39
N PRO A 531 9.65 11.77 27.11
CA PRO A 531 8.63 11.34 26.17
C PRO A 531 9.21 11.20 24.76
N ASP A 532 8.86 10.13 24.07
CA ASP A 532 9.27 9.92 22.70
C ASP A 532 8.56 10.90 21.73
N LYS A 533 9.04 10.97 20.48
CA LYS A 533 8.46 11.87 19.46
C LYS A 533 6.98 11.57 19.22
N THR A 534 6.57 10.31 19.24
CA THR A 534 5.17 9.90 19.01
C THR A 534 4.28 10.35 20.17
N GLU A 535 4.80 10.27 21.39
CA GLU A 535 4.08 10.71 22.59
C GLU A 535 3.88 12.23 22.60
N LEU A 536 4.89 13.00 22.20
CA LEU A 536 4.78 14.46 22.08
C LEU A 536 3.77 14.87 21.00
N GLU A 537 3.82 14.24 19.83
CA GLU A 537 2.84 14.43 18.73
C GLU A 537 1.42 14.11 19.23
N ALA A 538 1.25 12.99 19.92
CA ALA A 538 -0.05 12.55 20.44
C ALA A 538 -0.61 13.51 21.50
N ARG A 539 0.24 14.00 22.42
CA ARG A 539 -0.13 15.02 23.45
C ARG A 539 -0.57 16.32 22.81
N LEU A 540 0.15 16.80 21.79
CA LEU A 540 -0.21 18.04 21.08
C LEU A 540 -1.55 17.87 20.35
N ALA A 541 -1.73 16.75 19.64
CA ALA A 541 -3.00 16.43 18.97
C ALA A 541 -4.16 16.35 19.97
N ALA A 542 -3.98 15.62 21.08
CA ALA A 542 -4.97 15.49 22.13
C ALA A 542 -5.36 16.85 22.74
N LYS A 543 -4.37 17.70 23.03
CA LYS A 543 -4.59 19.06 23.53
C LYS A 543 -5.39 19.92 22.54
N ARG A 544 -5.06 19.83 21.23
CA ARG A 544 -5.82 20.59 20.22
C ARG A 544 -7.25 20.08 20.07
N ILE A 545 -7.45 18.76 20.07
CA ILE A 545 -8.79 18.16 20.03
C ILE A 545 -9.62 18.59 21.25
N ARG A 546 -9.04 18.58 22.45
CA ARG A 546 -9.72 19.06 23.67
C ARG A 546 -10.16 20.52 23.52
N ALA A 547 -9.27 21.38 23.04
CA ALA A 547 -9.59 22.80 22.80
C ALA A 547 -10.77 22.96 21.81
N LEU A 548 -10.78 22.21 20.69
CA LEU A 548 -11.88 22.24 19.73
C LEU A 548 -13.23 21.85 20.35
N LEU A 549 -13.22 20.81 21.20
CA LEU A 549 -14.41 20.34 21.89
C LEU A 549 -14.89 21.35 22.93
N ASP A 550 -13.99 21.95 23.71
CA ASP A 550 -14.32 22.93 24.76
C ASP A 550 -14.82 24.27 24.18
N GLU A 551 -14.26 24.69 23.05
CA GLU A 551 -14.73 25.85 22.28
C GLU A 551 -16.08 25.63 21.60
N GLY A 552 -16.57 24.37 21.50
CA GLY A 552 -17.73 24.03 20.72
C GLY A 552 -17.56 24.38 19.25
N PHE A 553 -16.40 24.01 18.66
CA PHE A 553 -16.05 24.34 17.28
C PHE A 553 -17.19 24.00 16.33
N PRO A 554 -17.67 24.94 15.47
CA PRO A 554 -18.84 24.71 14.65
C PRO A 554 -18.53 23.81 13.45
N VAL A 555 -19.28 22.70 13.33
CA VAL A 555 -19.27 21.81 12.16
C VAL A 555 -20.62 21.84 11.48
N THR A 556 -20.63 21.63 10.16
CA THR A 556 -21.90 21.60 9.39
C THR A 556 -22.48 20.20 9.44
N ASP A 557 -23.70 20.09 9.95
CA ASP A 557 -24.47 18.85 9.85
C ASP A 557 -24.89 18.61 8.40
N LYS A 558 -24.48 17.47 7.84
CA LYS A 558 -24.68 17.15 6.41
C LYS A 558 -26.15 16.99 6.03
N GLN A 559 -27.00 16.54 6.95
CA GLN A 559 -28.41 16.29 6.66
C GLN A 559 -29.24 17.57 6.71
N THR A 560 -28.94 18.45 7.66
CA THR A 560 -29.72 19.67 7.93
C THR A 560 -29.09 20.92 7.30
N GLY A 561 -27.82 20.88 6.89
CA GLY A 561 -27.04 22.04 6.44
C GLY A 561 -26.76 23.08 7.55
N LYS A 562 -27.09 22.77 8.81
CA LYS A 562 -26.94 23.71 9.95
C LYS A 562 -25.62 23.47 10.70
N LEU A 563 -25.13 24.54 11.29
CA LEU A 563 -23.97 24.47 12.19
C LEU A 563 -24.37 23.85 13.52
N ARG A 564 -23.56 22.98 14.06
CA ARG A 564 -23.61 22.42 15.41
C ARG A 564 -22.21 22.37 16.04
N PRO A 565 -22.10 22.28 17.36
CA PRO A 565 -20.81 22.02 18.01
C PRO A 565 -20.20 20.69 17.53
N VAL A 566 -18.86 20.65 17.44
CA VAL A 566 -18.10 19.43 17.15
C VAL A 566 -18.26 18.41 18.29
N THR A 567 -18.32 17.14 17.93
CA THR A 567 -18.30 15.99 18.85
C THR A 567 -17.09 15.11 18.55
N PRO A 568 -16.64 14.24 19.50
CA PRO A 568 -15.50 13.35 19.25
C PRO A 568 -15.67 12.50 17.98
N GLY A 569 -16.88 12.07 17.66
CA GLY A 569 -17.20 11.30 16.46
C GLY A 569 -17.02 12.04 15.13
N ASP A 570 -16.86 13.37 15.17
CA ASP A 570 -16.56 14.18 13.97
C ASP A 570 -15.06 14.29 13.67
N ILE A 571 -14.20 13.77 14.54
CA ILE A 571 -12.75 13.95 14.48
C ILE A 571 -12.07 12.62 14.14
N VAL A 572 -11.17 12.66 13.16
CA VAL A 572 -10.39 11.51 12.73
C VAL A 572 -8.91 11.86 12.73
N ILE A 573 -8.09 10.97 13.30
CA ILE A 573 -6.64 11.04 13.25
C ILE A 573 -6.14 10.05 12.20
N LEU A 574 -5.43 10.52 11.19
CA LEU A 574 -4.84 9.69 10.14
C LEU A 574 -3.35 9.53 10.40
N LEU A 575 -2.89 8.30 10.45
CA LEU A 575 -1.48 7.93 10.64
C LEU A 575 -1.00 7.07 9.48
N ARG A 576 0.21 7.32 8.98
CA ARG A 576 0.80 6.50 7.93
C ARG A 576 1.04 5.04 8.38
N SER A 577 1.45 4.85 9.64
CA SER A 577 1.69 3.54 10.26
C SER A 577 0.97 3.49 11.60
N PRO A 578 -0.33 3.17 11.63
CA PRO A 578 -1.11 3.19 12.86
C PRO A 578 -0.72 2.08 13.84
N ARG A 579 -0.21 0.92 13.36
CA ARG A 579 0.05 -0.27 14.19
C ARG A 579 0.83 0.04 15.47
N ASN A 580 1.92 0.80 15.37
CA ASN A 580 2.79 1.09 16.50
C ASN A 580 2.48 2.44 17.19
N LYS A 581 1.79 3.35 16.50
CA LYS A 581 1.51 4.71 16.99
C LYS A 581 0.12 4.88 17.59
N ALA A 582 -0.90 4.19 17.06
CA ALA A 582 -2.29 4.36 17.51
C ALA A 582 -2.49 4.10 19.02
N PRO A 583 -1.85 3.10 19.66
CA PRO A 583 -1.98 2.90 21.10
C PRO A 583 -1.56 4.12 21.91
N THR A 584 -0.46 4.79 21.54
CA THR A 584 0.02 6.02 22.19
C THR A 584 -0.98 7.16 22.04
N TYR A 585 -1.54 7.36 20.84
CA TYR A 585 -2.57 8.37 20.62
C TYR A 585 -3.84 8.10 21.43
N ILE A 586 -4.29 6.84 21.51
CA ILE A 586 -5.45 6.45 22.31
C ILE A 586 -5.17 6.74 23.80
N ALA A 587 -4.02 6.33 24.33
CA ALA A 587 -3.65 6.55 25.72
C ALA A 587 -3.62 8.04 26.08
N GLU A 588 -3.03 8.89 25.24
CA GLU A 588 -2.96 10.33 25.48
C GLU A 588 -4.34 11.03 25.38
N LEU A 589 -5.24 10.55 24.53
CA LEU A 589 -6.63 11.00 24.47
C LEU A 589 -7.43 10.58 25.71
N GLU A 590 -7.31 9.31 26.12
CA GLU A 590 -7.98 8.79 27.32
C GLU A 590 -7.51 9.51 28.57
N ARG A 591 -6.23 9.88 28.67
CA ARG A 591 -5.67 10.64 29.79
C ARG A 591 -6.38 11.99 30.01
N ILE A 592 -6.90 12.58 28.95
CA ILE A 592 -7.67 13.84 29.02
C ILE A 592 -9.17 13.65 28.88
N GLY A 593 -9.67 12.39 29.04
CA GLY A 593 -11.09 12.06 29.07
C GLY A 593 -11.77 12.04 27.71
N ILE A 594 -11.03 11.75 26.63
CA ILE A 594 -11.58 11.58 25.28
C ILE A 594 -11.45 10.11 24.88
N THR A 595 -12.58 9.43 24.68
CA THR A 595 -12.59 8.05 24.18
C THR A 595 -12.22 8.04 22.69
N ALA A 596 -11.24 7.24 22.33
CA ALA A 596 -10.82 7.01 20.94
C ALA A 596 -10.74 5.52 20.64
N SER A 597 -10.95 5.16 19.39
CA SER A 597 -10.79 3.79 18.91
C SER A 597 -9.99 3.77 17.62
N ALA A 598 -9.20 2.74 17.43
CA ALA A 598 -8.52 2.45 16.17
C ALA A 598 -8.81 1.01 15.77
N GLU A 599 -8.91 0.75 14.48
CA GLU A 599 -8.97 -0.61 13.96
C GLU A 599 -7.60 -1.26 14.22
N GLN A 600 -7.49 -2.02 15.29
CA GLN A 600 -6.28 -2.74 15.65
C GLN A 600 -6.14 -3.94 14.71
N ARG A 601 -5.39 -3.77 13.64
CA ARG A 601 -4.82 -4.87 12.85
C ARG A 601 -3.48 -5.33 13.42
N GLY A 602 -3.29 -5.26 14.74
CA GLY A 602 -2.22 -5.93 15.47
C GLY A 602 -2.44 -7.42 15.37
N GLY A 603 -1.37 -8.21 15.14
CA GLY A 603 -1.52 -9.65 15.04
C GLY A 603 -2.23 -10.19 16.28
N LEU A 604 -3.29 -10.95 16.11
CA LEU A 604 -4.01 -11.60 17.21
C LEU A 604 -3.05 -12.31 18.17
N LEU A 605 -2.00 -12.93 17.60
CA LEU A 605 -0.94 -13.65 18.32
C LEU A 605 -0.02 -12.73 19.15
N GLU A 606 0.01 -11.44 18.88
CA GLU A 606 0.83 -10.45 19.61
C GLU A 606 0.13 -9.89 20.86
N THR A 607 -1.15 -10.20 21.03
CA THR A 607 -1.89 -9.76 22.23
C THR A 607 -1.48 -10.61 23.44
N ALA A 608 -1.35 -9.99 24.61
CA ALA A 608 -0.85 -10.64 25.81
C ALA A 608 -1.68 -11.88 26.22
N GLU A 609 -3.00 -11.83 26.10
CA GLU A 609 -3.90 -12.94 26.38
C GLU A 609 -3.70 -14.10 25.41
N VAL A 610 -3.57 -13.84 24.12
CA VAL A 610 -3.36 -14.88 23.10
C VAL A 610 -1.92 -15.40 23.16
N GLY A 611 -0.94 -14.53 23.34
CA GLY A 611 0.46 -14.93 23.58
C GLY A 611 0.57 -15.89 24.76
N THR A 612 -0.17 -15.65 25.86
CA THR A 612 -0.22 -16.56 26.99
C THR A 612 -0.79 -17.93 26.61
N MET A 613 -1.83 -17.97 25.75
CA MET A 613 -2.38 -19.25 25.25
C MET A 613 -1.38 -19.99 24.37
N VAL A 614 -0.71 -19.29 23.48
CA VAL A 614 0.34 -19.88 22.62
C VAL A 614 1.46 -20.46 23.48
N SER A 615 1.98 -19.70 24.45
CA SER A 615 2.98 -20.20 25.38
C SER A 615 2.49 -21.40 26.19
N LEU A 616 1.22 -21.42 26.61
CA LEU A 616 0.65 -22.57 27.32
C LEU A 616 0.55 -23.81 26.42
N LEU A 617 0.15 -23.66 25.16
CA LEU A 617 0.18 -24.76 24.19
C LEU A 617 1.59 -25.27 23.96
N SER A 618 2.58 -24.39 23.85
CA SER A 618 4.02 -24.76 23.76
C SER A 618 4.49 -25.55 24.98
N VAL A 619 4.08 -25.14 26.18
CA VAL A 619 4.42 -25.85 27.43
C VAL A 619 3.71 -27.20 27.54
N ILE A 620 2.49 -27.33 27.05
CA ILE A 620 1.76 -28.61 27.00
C ILE A 620 2.50 -29.58 26.08
N ASP A 621 2.96 -29.13 24.93
CA ASP A 621 3.75 -29.93 24.00
C ASP A 621 5.13 -30.28 24.64
N ASN A 622 5.89 -29.27 25.00
CA ASN A 622 7.21 -29.44 25.60
C ASN A 622 7.42 -28.53 26.83
N PRO A 623 7.27 -29.07 28.07
CA PRO A 623 7.38 -28.28 29.30
C PRO A 623 8.81 -27.82 29.64
N ARG A 624 9.85 -28.22 28.85
CA ARG A 624 11.22 -27.77 29.02
C ARG A 624 11.57 -26.50 28.28
N GLN A 625 10.57 -25.79 27.77
CA GLN A 625 10.74 -24.45 27.22
C GLN A 625 10.66 -23.43 28.37
N ASP A 626 11.81 -23.10 28.94
CA ASP A 626 11.90 -22.34 30.20
C ASP A 626 11.23 -20.96 30.10
N VAL A 627 11.34 -20.25 28.96
CA VAL A 627 10.77 -18.93 28.78
C VAL A 627 9.23 -18.98 28.77
N ASP A 628 8.67 -19.90 27.98
CA ASP A 628 7.20 -20.08 27.89
C ASP A 628 6.64 -20.55 29.22
N LEU A 629 7.33 -21.53 29.90
CA LEU A 629 6.90 -22.04 31.18
C LEU A 629 6.85 -20.95 32.26
N ILE A 630 7.89 -20.14 32.37
CA ILE A 630 7.98 -19.03 33.33
C ILE A 630 6.89 -17.99 33.00
N GLY A 631 6.72 -17.65 31.68
CA GLY A 631 5.69 -16.72 31.20
C GLY A 631 4.28 -17.16 31.56
N VAL A 632 3.97 -18.44 31.34
CA VAL A 632 2.69 -19.06 31.69
C VAL A 632 2.45 -19.03 33.21
N MET A 633 3.44 -19.45 34.01
CA MET A 633 3.31 -19.44 35.47
C MET A 633 3.08 -18.03 36.02
N ARG A 634 3.78 -17.04 35.48
CA ARG A 634 3.60 -15.62 35.85
C ARG A 634 2.28 -15.03 35.40
N SER A 635 1.67 -15.56 34.36
CA SER A 635 0.42 -15.03 33.80
C SER A 635 -0.70 -14.92 34.84
N PRO A 636 -1.72 -14.09 34.60
CA PRO A 636 -2.91 -14.01 35.46
C PRO A 636 -3.59 -15.36 35.70
N LEU A 637 -3.41 -16.34 34.79
CA LEU A 637 -4.05 -17.66 34.89
C LEU A 637 -3.52 -18.49 36.07
N PHE A 638 -2.21 -18.37 36.38
CA PHE A 638 -1.56 -19.13 37.42
C PHE A 638 -1.02 -18.24 38.54
N GLY A 639 -0.73 -16.98 38.26
CA GLY A 639 -0.48 -15.93 39.24
C GLY A 639 0.75 -16.13 40.11
N PHE A 640 1.80 -16.80 39.64
CA PHE A 640 3.06 -16.88 40.38
C PHE A 640 3.73 -15.53 40.48
N THR A 641 4.25 -15.19 41.66
CA THR A 641 5.04 -13.99 41.85
C THR A 641 6.46 -14.16 41.38
N GLU A 642 7.16 -13.06 41.14
CA GLU A 642 8.59 -13.09 40.76
C GLU A 642 9.45 -13.77 41.80
N GLN A 643 9.12 -13.58 43.10
CA GLN A 643 9.83 -14.22 44.19
C GLN A 643 9.63 -15.73 44.18
N GLU A 644 8.40 -16.23 44.03
CA GLU A 644 8.10 -17.66 43.92
C GLU A 644 8.84 -18.30 42.73
N LEU A 645 8.89 -17.63 41.57
CA LEU A 645 9.62 -18.13 40.41
C LEU A 645 11.13 -18.14 40.64
N ALA A 646 11.67 -17.16 41.36
CA ALA A 646 13.08 -17.13 41.73
C ALA A 646 13.43 -18.22 42.75
N ASP A 647 12.57 -18.47 43.74
CA ASP A 647 12.77 -19.49 44.76
C ASP A 647 12.78 -20.91 44.15
N ILE A 648 11.89 -21.17 43.19
CA ILE A 648 11.90 -22.41 42.39
C ILE A 648 13.23 -22.56 41.65
N ARG A 649 13.72 -21.50 41.00
CA ARG A 649 15.01 -21.55 40.30
C ARG A 649 16.20 -21.80 41.22
N LEU A 650 16.10 -21.37 42.47
CA LEU A 650 17.13 -21.53 43.46
C LEU A 650 17.28 -23.00 44.01
N VAL A 651 16.27 -23.84 43.78
CA VAL A 651 16.34 -25.28 44.16
C VAL A 651 17.52 -25.97 43.50
N ASP A 652 17.66 -25.80 42.17
CA ASP A 652 18.85 -26.21 41.44
C ASP A 652 19.06 -25.36 40.18
N ARG A 653 20.14 -24.58 40.12
CA ARG A 653 20.47 -23.69 39.03
C ARG A 653 21.05 -24.39 37.79
N ARG A 654 21.37 -25.67 37.85
CA ARG A 654 22.12 -26.41 36.83
C ARG A 654 21.21 -27.21 35.90
N ILE A 655 19.95 -27.42 36.28
CA ILE A 655 18.97 -28.22 35.53
C ILE A 655 17.99 -27.29 34.79
N SER A 656 17.12 -27.87 33.93
CA SER A 656 16.05 -27.11 33.29
C SER A 656 15.11 -26.53 34.36
N TYR A 657 14.41 -25.43 34.02
CA TYR A 657 13.45 -24.83 34.97
C TYR A 657 12.32 -25.81 35.32
N TYR A 658 11.89 -26.63 34.37
CA TYR A 658 10.88 -27.68 34.61
C TYR A 658 11.36 -28.74 35.58
N ASP A 659 12.61 -29.19 35.49
CA ASP A 659 13.16 -30.19 36.44
C ASP A 659 13.31 -29.56 37.84
N ALA A 660 13.67 -28.29 37.96
CA ALA A 660 13.68 -27.58 39.24
C ALA A 660 12.26 -27.43 39.80
N LEU A 661 11.27 -27.18 38.96
CA LEU A 661 9.85 -27.12 39.31
C LEU A 661 9.37 -28.48 39.89
N LEU A 662 9.72 -29.58 39.24
CA LEU A 662 9.40 -30.94 39.76
C LEU A 662 9.99 -31.22 41.13
N GLN A 663 11.23 -30.78 41.39
CA GLN A 663 11.89 -30.95 42.70
C GLN A 663 11.25 -30.08 43.79
N SER A 664 10.71 -28.91 43.41
CA SER A 664 10.07 -27.98 44.35
C SER A 664 8.60 -28.33 44.69
N ARG A 665 8.08 -29.44 44.15
CA ARG A 665 6.69 -29.89 44.27
C ARG A 665 6.19 -30.01 45.71
N THR A 666 7.03 -30.51 46.63
CA THR A 666 6.70 -30.68 48.02
C THR A 666 6.78 -29.41 48.84
N ASP A 667 7.58 -28.45 48.41
CA ASP A 667 7.88 -27.23 49.16
C ASP A 667 6.89 -26.11 48.88
N PHE A 668 6.23 -26.18 47.73
CA PHE A 668 5.27 -25.14 47.27
C PHE A 668 3.94 -25.76 46.83
N PRO A 669 2.83 -25.65 47.62
CA PRO A 669 1.51 -26.19 47.25
C PRO A 669 0.99 -25.70 45.91
N LYS A 670 1.34 -24.48 45.53
CA LYS A 670 0.94 -23.86 44.24
C LYS A 670 1.60 -24.55 43.03
N VAL A 671 2.82 -25.03 43.21
CA VAL A 671 3.55 -25.84 42.21
C VAL A 671 2.84 -27.16 41.97
N GLU A 672 2.40 -27.84 43.04
CA GLU A 672 1.65 -29.08 42.94
C GLU A 672 0.36 -28.89 42.12
N THR A 673 -0.41 -27.83 42.40
CA THR A 673 -1.65 -27.53 41.70
C THR A 673 -1.38 -27.23 40.22
N PHE A 674 -0.32 -26.49 39.91
CA PHE A 674 0.08 -26.18 38.54
C PHE A 674 0.48 -27.46 37.78
N LEU A 675 1.31 -28.29 38.34
CA LEU A 675 1.75 -29.54 37.71
C LEU A 675 0.59 -30.51 37.48
N GLN A 676 -0.36 -30.63 38.41
CA GLN A 676 -1.54 -31.46 38.23
C GLN A 676 -2.39 -31.01 37.05
N ARG A 677 -2.58 -29.69 36.90
CA ARG A 677 -3.31 -29.12 35.74
C ARG A 677 -2.52 -29.35 34.46
N LEU A 678 -1.23 -29.11 34.45
CA LEU A 678 -0.38 -29.33 33.29
C LEU A 678 -0.42 -30.80 32.83
N ASP A 679 -0.28 -31.75 33.77
CA ASP A 679 -0.34 -33.18 33.47
C ASP A 679 -1.70 -33.62 32.93
N PHE A 680 -2.78 -33.03 33.45
CA PHE A 680 -4.12 -33.25 32.93
C PHE A 680 -4.25 -32.74 31.47
N LEU A 681 -3.85 -31.48 31.20
CA LEU A 681 -3.93 -30.90 29.86
C LEU A 681 -3.04 -31.64 28.86
N ARG A 682 -1.87 -32.10 29.26
CA ARG A 682 -0.97 -32.92 28.43
C ARG A 682 -1.59 -34.28 28.09
N THR A 683 -2.23 -34.93 29.08
CA THR A 683 -2.94 -36.19 28.85
C THR A 683 -4.13 -35.97 27.90
N PHE A 684 -4.89 -34.89 28.11
CA PHE A 684 -6.02 -34.53 27.27
C PHE A 684 -5.61 -34.23 25.82
N ALA A 685 -4.47 -33.55 25.65
CA ALA A 685 -3.94 -33.21 24.32
C ALA A 685 -3.56 -34.42 23.45
N CYS A 686 -3.23 -35.58 24.08
CA CYS A 686 -2.86 -36.78 23.32
C CYS A 686 -3.97 -37.31 22.40
N ASP A 687 -5.24 -37.15 22.78
CA ASP A 687 -6.37 -37.76 22.09
C ASP A 687 -7.36 -36.75 21.51
N GLN A 688 -7.18 -35.46 21.79
CA GLN A 688 -8.14 -34.44 21.39
C GLN A 688 -7.56 -33.44 20.38
N PRO A 689 -8.36 -32.93 19.44
CA PRO A 689 -7.94 -31.89 18.53
C PRO A 689 -7.69 -30.56 19.27
N VAL A 690 -6.84 -29.71 18.70
CA VAL A 690 -6.36 -28.45 19.32
C VAL A 690 -7.54 -27.53 19.77
N TYR A 691 -8.59 -27.43 18.98
CA TYR A 691 -9.74 -26.59 19.36
C TYR A 691 -10.42 -27.07 20.67
N ARG A 692 -10.49 -28.39 20.90
CA ARG A 692 -11.04 -28.93 22.16
C ARG A 692 -10.08 -28.70 23.33
N LEU A 693 -8.79 -28.86 23.09
CA LEU A 693 -7.77 -28.56 24.08
C LEU A 693 -7.84 -27.08 24.48
N LEU A 694 -7.96 -26.18 23.52
CA LEU A 694 -8.04 -24.75 23.79
C LEU A 694 -9.28 -24.38 24.59
N TRP A 695 -10.43 -25.00 24.27
CA TRP A 695 -11.66 -24.80 25.05
C TRP A 695 -11.54 -25.34 26.47
N GLU A 696 -10.93 -26.51 26.65
CA GLU A 696 -10.63 -27.10 27.95
C GLU A 696 -9.71 -26.20 28.79
N ILE A 697 -8.70 -25.60 28.16
CA ILE A 697 -7.83 -24.60 28.78
C ILE A 697 -8.67 -23.42 29.29
N TYR A 698 -9.60 -22.89 28.48
CA TYR A 698 -10.46 -21.77 28.88
C TYR A 698 -11.33 -22.13 30.07
N ASP A 699 -11.90 -23.34 30.10
CA ASP A 699 -12.75 -23.82 31.20
C ASP A 699 -11.94 -24.05 32.48
N GLN A 700 -10.85 -24.79 32.42
CA GLN A 700 -10.03 -25.14 33.57
C GLN A 700 -9.32 -23.94 34.23
N THR A 701 -8.99 -22.92 33.45
CA THR A 701 -8.29 -21.73 33.93
C THR A 701 -9.22 -20.56 34.22
N GLY A 702 -10.48 -20.62 33.72
CA GLY A 702 -11.38 -19.48 33.76
C GLY A 702 -10.94 -18.30 32.92
N ALA A 703 -10.10 -18.53 31.88
CA ALA A 703 -9.41 -17.51 31.11
C ALA A 703 -10.36 -16.41 30.59
N LEU A 704 -11.51 -16.78 30.02
CA LEU A 704 -12.48 -15.80 29.50
C LEU A 704 -12.97 -14.84 30.59
N GLY A 705 -13.32 -15.36 31.76
CA GLY A 705 -13.77 -14.54 32.88
C GLY A 705 -12.65 -13.67 33.45
N LEU A 706 -11.47 -14.24 33.62
CA LEU A 706 -10.31 -13.57 34.18
C LEU A 706 -9.82 -12.41 33.29
N TYR A 707 -9.59 -12.69 32.03
CA TYR A 707 -9.18 -11.65 31.09
C TYR A 707 -10.30 -10.61 30.83
N GLY A 708 -11.57 -11.03 30.92
CA GLY A 708 -12.72 -10.13 30.87
C GLY A 708 -12.80 -9.14 32.04
N ALA A 709 -12.22 -9.48 33.18
CA ALA A 709 -12.20 -8.61 34.36
C ALA A 709 -11.02 -7.61 34.36
N LEU A 710 -10.05 -7.76 33.44
CA LEU A 710 -8.91 -6.85 33.30
C LEU A 710 -9.28 -5.61 32.48
N PRO A 711 -8.48 -4.54 32.51
CA PRO A 711 -8.65 -3.38 31.62
C PRO A 711 -8.79 -3.82 30.16
N ASN A 712 -9.73 -3.23 29.43
CA ASN A 712 -10.11 -3.62 28.06
C ASN A 712 -10.65 -5.06 27.95
N GLY A 713 -11.32 -5.55 29.01
CA GLY A 713 -11.74 -6.94 29.13
C GLY A 713 -12.61 -7.46 27.99
N ALA A 714 -13.52 -6.65 27.46
CA ALA A 714 -14.37 -7.05 26.33
C ALA A 714 -13.53 -7.36 25.07
N GLN A 715 -12.48 -6.55 24.78
CA GLN A 715 -11.57 -6.80 23.67
C GLN A 715 -10.73 -8.06 23.89
N ARG A 716 -10.22 -8.26 25.11
CA ARG A 716 -9.45 -9.46 25.46
C ARG A 716 -10.26 -10.75 25.31
N GLN A 717 -11.52 -10.74 25.75
CA GLN A 717 -12.44 -11.87 25.52
C GLN A 717 -12.68 -12.11 24.03
N SER A 718 -12.90 -11.04 23.26
CA SER A 718 -13.06 -11.15 21.80
C SER A 718 -11.81 -11.72 21.14
N ASN A 719 -10.60 -11.33 21.56
CA ASN A 719 -9.35 -11.87 21.05
C ASN A 719 -9.21 -13.38 21.33
N LEU A 720 -9.53 -13.83 22.56
CA LEU A 720 -9.50 -15.24 22.91
C LEU A 720 -10.52 -16.06 22.11
N LEU A 721 -11.75 -15.55 21.91
CA LEU A 721 -12.76 -16.22 21.10
C LEU A 721 -12.35 -16.27 19.62
N THR A 722 -11.79 -15.19 19.10
CA THR A 722 -11.27 -15.15 17.72
C THR A 722 -10.08 -16.13 17.53
N PHE A 723 -9.22 -16.28 18.55
CA PHE A 723 -8.15 -17.27 18.55
C PHE A 723 -8.67 -18.71 18.52
N PHE A 724 -9.77 -18.96 19.22
CA PHE A 724 -10.44 -20.26 19.19
C PHE A 724 -11.10 -20.57 17.83
N GLU A 725 -11.67 -19.56 17.16
CA GLU A 725 -12.35 -19.71 15.86
C GLU A 725 -11.39 -19.90 14.68
N ARG A 726 -10.14 -19.46 14.80
CA ARG A 726 -9.09 -19.60 13.77
C ARG A 726 -8.30 -20.89 13.93
#